data_d3417ee822ed6d3e51d25cbab7eb6031
#
_entry.id   d3417ee822ed6d3e51d25cbab7eb6031
#
_cell.length_a   1.000
_cell.length_b   1.000
_cell.length_c   1.000
_cell.angle_alpha   90.00
_cell.angle_beta   90.00
_cell.angle_gamma   90.00
#
_symmetry.space_group_name_H-M   'P 1'
#
loop_
_entity.id
_entity.type
_entity.pdbx_description
1 polymer ?
#
loop_
_entity_poly.entity_id
_entity_poly.type
_entity_poly.pdbx_seq_one_letter_code
_entity_poly.pdbx_strand_id
1 'polypeptide(L)'
;MEKPGPTVRFGAFDADFRTQELRKQGVRVKLPQQSFQILQMLLEQPGELVTRDQLRQALWPGDTFVDFDHGVNNSIKRIRDALGDSAESPRYIETLPRLGYRFIGSIDGKPDVPSPAPAPIPSPRHRWRLLPVVALGGLLAATLTIYFLRKLVWPSPPPTLTITPFTTFPGFVIGPSFSPDGNQIVFAWFGYEKEYQFDLYIKQVGQERVVQLTHHPATFLGSAWSPDGRFIAFMRQVDGDPDASGIYLISALGGSERKLASITTYGSYEPIAVNWSADGKWLAFAKASLPATKASALSDRAPNKSAPEHYSTPVHFSTHLLNVETTEERALPDPSGDCVNTFGPTFSLDGKYLASVCVLTEGVAKIYVQTPDGQQAREVARAWASDFTGLAWAADSQSLLYSTDHHLWRVSLAGGKPEKLLFAQDVESVAVARTGNRLAYAQVRHINNIWRLELASAAKPAGPSTKFISSTRGDGSSRISPDGRFIAFQSWRSGNLEDWMCDSDGSNPVQLTFFGGPQIGTPSWSPDSRRIVFDLRASGNAELYIVNVDGGPPKRFPTGTANASNPFWSADGHWIYFNTDGPETIWKVPVEGRTAVRLTGEGDGHSPQESADGTRVFFYKDQGGHLEAWSASVNGGDERPVPGMPADVGWVPARNGIYFINGSPRHYSLNYLDSVNQHVHKIADLPSLFVIWGPSLSPDGHTFLFSGIEHSDGNIFLVEGFR
;
A
#
# COMPACT_ATOMS: atom_id res chain seq x y z
N MET A 1 49.68 -14.68 5.52
CA MET A 1 48.67 -15.56 6.16
C MET A 1 48.61 -16.83 5.33
N GLU A 2 49.03 -17.97 5.89
CA GLU A 2 48.92 -19.28 5.21
C GLU A 2 47.44 -19.62 4.99
N LYS A 3 47.08 -20.02 3.76
CA LYS A 3 45.75 -20.56 3.48
C LYS A 3 45.53 -21.82 4.33
N PRO A 4 44.39 -21.97 5.01
CA PRO A 4 44.10 -23.19 5.75
C PRO A 4 44.17 -24.41 4.83
N GLY A 5 44.66 -25.53 5.37
CA GLY A 5 44.75 -26.80 4.64
C GLY A 5 43.38 -27.27 4.16
N PRO A 6 43.29 -28.31 3.33
CA PRO A 6 42.04 -28.73 2.69
C PRO A 6 40.95 -29.18 3.67
N THR A 7 41.28 -29.41 4.93
CA THR A 7 40.34 -29.83 5.99
C THR A 7 40.55 -28.99 7.25
N VAL A 8 39.49 -28.42 7.78
CA VAL A 8 39.48 -27.65 9.04
C VAL A 8 38.71 -28.43 10.11
N ARG A 9 39.35 -28.61 11.29
CA ARG A 9 38.74 -29.24 12.46
C ARG A 9 38.35 -28.23 13.51
N PHE A 10 37.13 -28.37 14.06
CA PHE A 10 36.64 -27.54 15.13
C PHE A 10 35.62 -28.30 16.00
N GLY A 11 35.88 -28.37 17.29
CA GLY A 11 35.07 -29.15 18.21
C GLY A 11 34.92 -30.60 17.76
N ALA A 12 33.73 -31.09 17.51
CA ALA A 12 33.44 -32.45 17.04
C ALA A 12 33.34 -32.57 15.51
N PHE A 13 33.69 -31.52 14.77
CA PHE A 13 33.42 -31.42 13.33
C PHE A 13 34.73 -31.34 12.51
N ASP A 14 34.67 -31.93 11.31
CA ASP A 14 35.68 -31.85 10.25
C ASP A 14 34.99 -31.24 9.00
N ALA A 15 35.46 -30.09 8.52
CA ALA A 15 35.02 -29.48 7.28
C ALA A 15 36.08 -29.69 6.19
N ASP A 16 35.77 -30.46 5.17
CA ASP A 16 36.62 -30.68 4.01
C ASP A 16 36.23 -29.74 2.88
N PHE A 17 37.07 -28.74 2.60
CA PHE A 17 36.81 -27.71 1.59
C PHE A 17 36.93 -28.22 0.16
N ARG A 18 37.66 -29.32 -0.07
CA ARG A 18 37.83 -29.91 -1.39
C ARG A 18 36.59 -30.70 -1.81
N THR A 19 36.01 -31.48 -0.87
CA THR A 19 34.83 -32.30 -1.12
C THR A 19 33.52 -31.57 -0.79
N GLN A 20 33.63 -30.40 -0.13
CA GLN A 20 32.50 -29.63 0.39
C GLN A 20 31.60 -30.43 1.35
N GLU A 21 32.24 -31.24 2.19
CA GLU A 21 31.57 -32.09 3.15
C GLU A 21 31.86 -31.65 4.59
N LEU A 22 30.80 -31.64 5.40
CA LEU A 22 30.88 -31.51 6.85
C LEU A 22 30.70 -32.89 7.47
N ARG A 23 31.59 -33.27 8.40
CA ARG A 23 31.49 -34.52 9.15
C ARG A 23 31.50 -34.24 10.65
N LYS A 24 30.74 -35.01 11.42
CA LYS A 24 30.73 -35.01 12.88
C LYS A 24 31.21 -36.34 13.35
N GLN A 25 32.37 -36.37 14.00
CA GLN A 25 33.02 -37.64 14.46
C GLN A 25 33.09 -38.70 13.34
N GLY A 26 33.45 -38.27 12.13
CA GLY A 26 33.56 -39.13 10.95
C GLY A 26 32.26 -39.39 10.18
N VAL A 27 31.11 -39.10 10.76
CA VAL A 27 29.78 -39.26 10.10
C VAL A 27 29.44 -38.03 9.29
N ARG A 28 29.05 -38.22 8.02
CA ARG A 28 28.66 -37.10 7.13
C ARG A 28 27.37 -36.40 7.61
N VAL A 29 27.47 -35.09 7.78
CA VAL A 29 26.33 -34.22 8.09
C VAL A 29 25.83 -33.58 6.80
N LYS A 30 24.55 -33.74 6.46
CA LYS A 30 23.96 -33.18 5.24
C LYS A 30 23.83 -31.68 5.37
N LEU A 31 24.61 -30.94 4.59
CA LEU A 31 24.56 -29.48 4.52
C LEU A 31 24.42 -29.05 3.04
N PRO A 32 23.45 -28.20 2.65
CA PRO A 32 23.33 -27.68 1.29
C PRO A 32 24.60 -26.94 0.87
N GLN A 33 24.93 -26.98 -0.43
CA GLN A 33 26.18 -26.43 -0.98
C GLN A 33 26.37 -24.96 -0.61
N GLN A 34 25.33 -24.14 -0.75
CA GLN A 34 25.35 -22.70 -0.40
C GLN A 34 25.63 -22.46 1.09
N SER A 35 25.00 -23.26 1.96
CA SER A 35 25.28 -23.22 3.40
C SER A 35 26.70 -23.65 3.72
N PHE A 36 27.26 -24.64 3.00
CA PHE A 36 28.65 -25.05 3.18
C PHE A 36 29.64 -23.96 2.77
N GLN A 37 29.35 -23.21 1.67
CA GLN A 37 30.18 -22.09 1.24
C GLN A 37 30.22 -20.95 2.28
N ILE A 38 29.09 -20.63 2.91
CA ILE A 38 29.07 -19.69 4.04
C ILE A 38 29.91 -20.18 5.20
N LEU A 39 29.77 -21.45 5.58
CA LEU A 39 30.57 -22.05 6.65
C LEU A 39 32.07 -22.02 6.34
N GLN A 40 32.44 -22.27 5.09
CA GLN A 40 33.80 -22.16 4.62
C GLN A 40 34.37 -20.75 4.80
N MET A 41 33.65 -19.72 4.33
CA MET A 41 34.05 -18.30 4.48
C MET A 41 34.28 -17.95 5.96
N LEU A 42 33.40 -18.41 6.84
CA LEU A 42 33.50 -18.18 8.28
C LEU A 42 34.72 -18.91 8.91
N LEU A 43 35.04 -20.11 8.44
CA LEU A 43 36.20 -20.91 8.91
C LEU A 43 37.52 -20.43 8.32
N GLU A 44 37.53 -19.76 7.17
CA GLU A 44 38.72 -19.14 6.58
C GLU A 44 39.20 -17.90 7.37
N GLN A 45 38.27 -17.24 8.07
CA GLN A 45 38.51 -16.02 8.87
C GLN A 45 37.95 -16.15 10.30
N PRO A 46 38.45 -17.10 11.09
CA PRO A 46 37.92 -17.36 12.43
C PRO A 46 38.19 -16.17 13.36
N GLY A 47 37.19 -15.74 14.09
CA GLY A 47 37.23 -14.56 14.97
C GLY A 47 37.00 -13.24 14.27
N GLU A 48 37.03 -13.19 12.94
CA GLU A 48 36.76 -11.97 12.15
C GLU A 48 35.31 -11.89 11.69
N LEU A 49 34.86 -10.64 11.45
CA LEU A 49 33.53 -10.40 10.94
C LEU A 49 33.48 -10.65 9.43
N VAL A 50 32.65 -11.60 9.00
CA VAL A 50 32.24 -11.76 7.60
C VAL A 50 30.96 -10.96 7.39
N THR A 51 31.07 -9.88 6.63
CA THR A 51 29.94 -8.94 6.41
C THR A 51 28.88 -9.54 5.47
N ARG A 52 27.65 -9.03 5.56
CA ARG A 52 26.57 -9.44 4.66
C ARG A 52 26.91 -9.16 3.19
N ASP A 53 27.61 -8.06 2.90
CA ASP A 53 28.04 -7.70 1.55
C ASP A 53 29.10 -8.66 0.98
N GLN A 54 30.03 -9.13 1.83
CA GLN A 54 31.01 -10.16 1.43
C GLN A 54 30.32 -11.49 1.09
N LEU A 55 29.33 -11.89 1.89
CA LEU A 55 28.52 -13.08 1.62
C LEU A 55 27.72 -12.95 0.32
N ARG A 56 27.17 -11.77 0.07
CA ARG A 56 26.44 -11.46 -1.15
C ARG A 56 27.35 -11.57 -2.38
N GLN A 57 28.50 -10.92 -2.37
CA GLN A 57 29.44 -10.94 -3.50
C GLN A 57 29.97 -12.33 -3.82
N ALA A 58 30.17 -13.16 -2.80
CA ALA A 58 30.73 -14.51 -2.95
C ALA A 58 29.71 -15.54 -3.45
N LEU A 59 28.43 -15.40 -3.06
CA LEU A 59 27.40 -16.42 -3.32
C LEU A 59 26.48 -16.07 -4.48
N TRP A 60 26.38 -14.78 -4.85
CA TRP A 60 25.54 -14.29 -5.95
C TRP A 60 26.32 -13.25 -6.78
N PRO A 61 27.35 -13.68 -7.53
CA PRO A 61 28.07 -12.79 -8.44
C PRO A 61 27.20 -12.49 -9.66
N GLY A 62 26.63 -11.28 -9.72
CA GLY A 62 25.76 -10.78 -10.78
C GLY A 62 24.39 -10.36 -10.25
N ASP A 63 23.75 -9.40 -10.94
CA ASP A 63 22.45 -8.77 -10.59
C ASP A 63 21.23 -9.74 -10.60
N THR A 64 21.34 -10.86 -9.93
CA THR A 64 20.20 -11.77 -9.72
C THR A 64 19.42 -11.27 -8.51
N PHE A 65 18.22 -10.71 -8.73
CA PHE A 65 17.25 -10.34 -7.70
C PHE A 65 16.73 -11.60 -6.98
N VAL A 66 17.44 -12.02 -5.95
CA VAL A 66 16.96 -12.98 -4.96
C VAL A 66 16.91 -12.26 -3.64
N ASP A 67 15.89 -12.50 -2.82
CA ASP A 67 15.84 -12.00 -1.43
C ASP A 67 17.06 -12.54 -0.66
N PHE A 68 18.16 -11.79 -0.79
CA PHE A 68 19.46 -12.09 -0.26
C PHE A 68 19.44 -12.31 1.25
N ASP A 69 18.76 -11.43 1.98
CA ASP A 69 18.69 -11.49 3.44
C ASP A 69 17.98 -12.74 3.92
N HIS A 70 16.92 -13.16 3.23
CA HIS A 70 16.22 -14.40 3.52
C HIS A 70 17.09 -15.64 3.19
N GLY A 71 17.80 -15.60 2.09
CA GLY A 71 18.71 -16.68 1.65
C GLY A 71 19.88 -16.92 2.63
N VAL A 72 20.54 -15.84 3.07
CA VAL A 72 21.63 -15.92 4.07
C VAL A 72 21.12 -16.38 5.43
N ASN A 73 20.02 -15.78 5.92
CA ASN A 73 19.45 -16.15 7.21
C ASN A 73 19.04 -17.63 7.26
N ASN A 74 18.41 -18.15 6.20
CA ASN A 74 18.06 -19.56 6.07
C ASN A 74 19.30 -20.46 6.02
N SER A 75 20.35 -20.04 5.33
CA SER A 75 21.59 -20.79 5.25
C SER A 75 22.31 -20.83 6.59
N ILE A 76 22.38 -19.73 7.32
CA ILE A 76 22.93 -19.68 8.69
C ILE A 76 22.11 -20.54 9.65
N LYS A 77 20.78 -20.52 9.56
CA LYS A 77 19.93 -21.41 10.35
C LYS A 77 20.26 -22.87 10.09
N ARG A 78 20.39 -23.29 8.84
CA ARG A 78 20.77 -24.67 8.47
C ARG A 78 22.16 -25.06 8.96
N ILE A 79 23.12 -24.13 8.96
CA ILE A 79 24.46 -24.38 9.53
C ILE A 79 24.33 -24.56 11.03
N ARG A 80 23.62 -23.74 11.75
CA ARG A 80 23.40 -23.89 13.19
C ARG A 80 22.72 -25.21 13.53
N ASP A 81 21.68 -25.57 12.81
CA ASP A 81 20.98 -26.86 12.99
C ASP A 81 21.95 -28.03 12.79
N ALA A 82 22.83 -27.96 11.78
CA ALA A 82 23.83 -28.98 11.50
C ALA A 82 24.91 -29.05 12.58
N LEU A 83 25.31 -27.93 13.17
CA LEU A 83 26.33 -27.85 14.23
C LEU A 83 25.76 -28.08 15.64
N GLY A 84 24.43 -28.08 15.80
CA GLY A 84 23.77 -28.07 17.11
C GLY A 84 24.05 -26.76 17.86
N ASP A 85 24.04 -25.63 17.14
CA ASP A 85 24.29 -24.28 17.64
C ASP A 85 23.01 -23.48 17.76
N SER A 86 22.95 -22.44 18.61
CA SER A 86 21.81 -21.59 18.85
C SER A 86 22.15 -20.11 18.64
N ALA A 87 21.19 -19.32 18.15
CA ALA A 87 21.38 -17.89 18.01
C ALA A 87 21.42 -17.14 19.34
N GLU A 88 20.73 -17.67 20.35
CA GLU A 88 20.61 -17.06 21.70
C GLU A 88 21.84 -17.37 22.58
N SER A 89 22.51 -18.49 22.32
CA SER A 89 23.73 -18.89 23.03
C SER A 89 24.72 -19.54 22.05
N PRO A 90 25.36 -18.72 21.19
CA PRO A 90 26.19 -19.25 20.11
C PRO A 90 27.47 -19.88 20.61
N ARG A 91 27.75 -21.08 20.11
CA ARG A 91 29.00 -21.84 20.39
C ARG A 91 29.97 -21.77 19.24
N TYR A 92 29.47 -21.65 18.02
CA TYR A 92 30.26 -21.64 16.80
C TYR A 92 30.04 -20.40 15.95
N ILE A 93 28.77 -19.92 15.79
CA ILE A 93 28.46 -18.82 14.91
C ILE A 93 27.72 -17.71 15.67
N GLU A 94 28.41 -16.61 15.88
CA GLU A 94 27.84 -15.39 16.45
C GLU A 94 27.18 -14.54 15.35
N THR A 95 26.00 -14.00 15.63
CA THR A 95 25.36 -13.00 14.78
C THR A 95 25.70 -11.61 15.30
N LEU A 96 26.27 -10.78 14.45
CA LEU A 96 26.45 -9.36 14.70
C LEU A 96 25.33 -8.60 13.97
N PRO A 97 24.29 -8.12 14.70
CA PRO A 97 23.10 -7.54 14.07
C PRO A 97 23.44 -6.45 13.07
N ARG A 98 22.85 -6.52 11.88
CA ARG A 98 23.05 -5.61 10.73
C ARG A 98 24.45 -5.65 10.09
N LEU A 99 25.45 -6.26 10.71
CA LEU A 99 26.83 -6.28 10.21
C LEU A 99 27.16 -7.60 9.49
N GLY A 100 26.84 -8.74 10.08
CA GLY A 100 27.18 -10.04 9.51
C GLY A 100 27.30 -11.14 10.55
N TYR A 101 28.24 -12.07 10.31
CA TYR A 101 28.43 -13.26 11.11
C TYR A 101 29.89 -13.46 11.42
N ARG A 102 30.21 -14.13 12.52
CA ARG A 102 31.58 -14.43 12.96
C ARG A 102 31.66 -15.85 13.49
N PHE A 103 32.71 -16.57 13.12
CA PHE A 103 32.99 -17.86 13.71
C PHE A 103 33.76 -17.67 15.03
N ILE A 104 33.20 -18.20 16.14
CA ILE A 104 33.74 -18.02 17.50
C ILE A 104 34.23 -19.31 18.12
N GLY A 105 34.10 -20.47 17.42
CA GLY A 105 34.59 -21.76 17.88
C GLY A 105 36.11 -21.86 17.79
N SER A 106 36.75 -22.65 18.66
CA SER A 106 38.19 -22.97 18.56
C SER A 106 38.45 -23.92 17.39
N ILE A 107 39.50 -23.62 16.60
CA ILE A 107 39.96 -24.44 15.49
C ILE A 107 41.23 -25.18 15.94
N ASP A 108 41.27 -26.50 15.78
CA ASP A 108 42.43 -27.33 16.14
C ASP A 108 43.66 -26.92 15.31
N GLY A 109 44.77 -26.56 16.00
CA GLY A 109 46.04 -26.18 15.38
C GLY A 109 46.36 -24.69 15.31
N LYS A 110 45.50 -23.79 15.82
CA LYS A 110 45.85 -22.41 16.05
C LYS A 110 45.99 -22.12 17.54
N PRO A 111 47.07 -21.38 18.00
CA PRO A 111 47.23 -21.06 19.41
C PRO A 111 46.12 -20.11 19.88
N ASP A 112 45.53 -20.39 21.03
CA ASP A 112 44.64 -19.51 21.76
C ASP A 112 45.30 -18.16 22.01
N VAL A 113 44.66 -17.08 21.66
CA VAL A 113 45.05 -15.72 22.07
C VAL A 113 44.63 -15.58 23.53
N PRO A 114 45.56 -15.43 24.47
CA PRO A 114 45.18 -15.35 25.88
C PRO A 114 44.53 -14.02 26.22
N SER A 115 43.39 -14.09 26.89
CA SER A 115 42.77 -12.95 27.60
C SER A 115 43.75 -12.47 28.70
N PRO A 116 43.97 -11.16 28.86
CA PRO A 116 44.89 -10.65 29.89
C PRO A 116 44.35 -10.90 31.28
N ALA A 117 45.14 -11.63 32.07
CA ALA A 117 44.90 -11.85 33.50
C ALA A 117 45.15 -10.56 34.29
N PRO A 118 44.41 -10.33 35.39
CA PRO A 118 44.60 -9.12 36.20
C PRO A 118 45.90 -9.20 37.02
N ALA A 119 46.66 -8.08 36.96
CA ALA A 119 47.88 -7.90 37.70
C ALA A 119 47.63 -7.76 39.23
N PRO A 120 48.54 -8.22 40.08
CA PRO A 120 48.37 -8.20 41.54
C PRO A 120 48.56 -6.79 42.12
N ILE A 121 47.69 -6.44 43.04
CA ILE A 121 47.66 -5.16 43.75
C ILE A 121 48.72 -5.23 44.88
N PRO A 122 49.65 -4.26 44.98
CA PRO A 122 50.50 -4.12 46.16
C PRO A 122 49.78 -3.44 47.30
N SER A 123 49.85 -3.97 48.50
CA SER A 123 49.28 -3.42 49.72
C SER A 123 50.08 -2.19 50.21
N PRO A 124 49.46 -1.10 50.59
CA PRO A 124 50.13 -0.01 51.33
C PRO A 124 49.82 -0.13 52.83
N ARG A 125 50.90 -0.05 53.58
CA ARG A 125 50.86 0.20 55.06
C ARG A 125 50.67 1.69 55.40
N HIS A 126 49.63 1.96 56.15
CA HIS A 126 49.50 2.85 57.31
C HIS A 126 49.65 4.38 57.16
N ARG A 127 48.66 5.01 57.79
CA ARG A 127 48.53 6.38 58.39
C ARG A 127 47.92 7.46 57.49
N TRP A 128 46.63 7.83 57.77
CA TRP A 128 46.34 9.09 58.47
C TRP A 128 44.79 9.24 58.61
N ARG A 129 44.37 9.52 59.80
CA ARG A 129 43.02 9.87 60.20
C ARG A 129 42.76 11.32 59.77
N LEU A 130 41.68 11.55 59.06
CA LEU A 130 40.84 12.72 58.88
C LEU A 130 40.41 12.77 57.40
N LEU A 131 39.18 12.38 57.15
CA LEU A 131 38.31 12.85 56.04
C LEU A 131 37.18 11.87 55.72
N PRO A 132 36.18 11.63 56.59
CA PRO A 132 34.99 10.84 56.16
C PRO A 132 33.98 11.70 55.35
N VAL A 133 34.04 13.04 55.37
CA VAL A 133 33.03 13.89 54.72
C VAL A 133 33.37 14.18 53.25
N VAL A 134 34.67 14.35 52.92
CA VAL A 134 35.09 14.59 51.52
C VAL A 134 35.04 13.31 50.67
N ALA A 135 35.26 12.15 51.29
CA ALA A 135 35.14 10.86 50.59
C ALA A 135 33.69 10.52 50.22
N LEU A 136 32.70 10.88 51.06
CA LEU A 136 31.29 10.64 50.74
C LEU A 136 30.79 11.53 49.60
N GLY A 137 31.20 12.79 49.57
CA GLY A 137 30.89 13.72 48.46
C GLY A 137 31.57 13.33 47.15
N GLY A 138 32.82 12.87 47.20
CA GLY A 138 33.55 12.36 46.05
C GLY A 138 32.94 11.04 45.50
N LEU A 139 32.50 10.14 46.40
CA LEU A 139 31.83 8.91 46.01
C LEU A 139 30.45 9.18 45.36
N LEU A 140 29.71 10.16 45.91
CA LEU A 140 28.40 10.57 45.32
C LEU A 140 28.59 11.26 43.96
N ALA A 141 29.59 12.10 43.82
CA ALA A 141 29.93 12.72 42.53
C ALA A 141 30.45 11.69 41.52
N ALA A 142 31.29 10.75 41.94
CA ALA A 142 31.76 9.65 41.09
C ALA A 142 30.64 8.71 40.67
N THR A 143 29.70 8.35 41.58
CA THR A 143 28.54 7.53 41.25
C THR A 143 27.57 8.24 40.30
N LEU A 144 27.34 9.56 40.51
CA LEU A 144 26.55 10.37 39.57
C LEU A 144 27.26 10.50 38.20
N THR A 145 28.57 10.73 38.20
CA THR A 145 29.35 10.77 36.94
C THR A 145 29.35 9.43 36.22
N ILE A 146 29.54 8.34 36.94
CA ILE A 146 29.46 6.97 36.40
C ILE A 146 28.04 6.66 35.92
N TYR A 147 26.99 7.09 36.62
CA TYR A 147 25.60 6.95 36.19
C TYR A 147 25.31 7.75 34.91
N PHE A 148 25.80 9.00 34.81
CA PHE A 148 25.67 9.82 33.58
C PHE A 148 26.54 9.27 32.44
N LEU A 149 27.76 8.83 32.72
CA LEU A 149 28.64 8.20 31.72
C LEU A 149 28.09 6.86 31.27
N ARG A 150 27.48 6.03 32.15
CA ARG A 150 26.78 4.83 31.77
C ARG A 150 25.58 5.12 30.83
N LYS A 151 24.82 6.18 31.10
CA LYS A 151 23.72 6.60 30.21
C LYS A 151 24.21 7.10 28.85
N LEU A 152 25.41 7.70 28.81
CA LEU A 152 26.02 8.24 27.59
C LEU A 152 26.72 7.14 26.76
N VAL A 153 27.35 6.17 27.43
CA VAL A 153 28.19 5.11 26.79
C VAL A 153 27.40 3.81 26.55
N TRP A 154 26.36 3.53 27.34
CA TRP A 154 25.43 2.43 27.12
C TRP A 154 24.01 2.99 26.96
N PRO A 155 23.61 3.39 25.75
CA PRO A 155 22.20 3.61 25.49
C PRO A 155 21.46 2.32 25.83
N SER A 156 20.35 2.45 26.57
CA SER A 156 19.47 1.32 26.84
C SER A 156 19.20 0.59 25.51
N PRO A 157 19.23 -0.75 25.48
CA PRO A 157 18.89 -1.46 24.26
C PRO A 157 17.58 -0.91 23.73
N PRO A 158 17.44 -0.70 22.42
CA PRO A 158 16.18 -0.22 21.85
C PRO A 158 15.05 -1.11 22.36
N PRO A 159 13.92 -0.55 22.77
CA PRO A 159 12.81 -1.36 23.24
C PRO A 159 12.46 -2.36 22.13
N THR A 160 12.33 -3.61 22.50
CA THR A 160 11.88 -4.66 21.59
C THR A 160 10.44 -4.33 21.21
N LEU A 161 10.18 -4.08 19.93
CA LEU A 161 8.82 -3.91 19.43
C LEU A 161 8.07 -5.23 19.56
N THR A 162 6.92 -5.19 20.21
CA THR A 162 6.00 -6.33 20.25
C THR A 162 4.79 -5.99 19.39
N ILE A 163 4.50 -6.83 18.40
CA ILE A 163 3.38 -6.64 17.47
C ILE A 163 2.39 -7.77 17.71
N THR A 164 1.17 -7.41 18.04
CA THR A 164 0.08 -8.36 18.30
C THR A 164 -1.18 -7.97 17.55
N PRO A 165 -1.97 -8.94 17.05
CA PRO A 165 -3.29 -8.66 16.54
C PRO A 165 -4.14 -8.05 17.66
N PHE A 166 -4.70 -6.86 17.44
CA PHE A 166 -5.63 -6.23 18.37
C PHE A 166 -7.07 -6.65 18.06
N THR A 167 -7.40 -6.83 16.78
CA THR A 167 -8.67 -7.39 16.32
C THR A 167 -8.44 -8.64 15.51
N THR A 168 -9.40 -9.56 15.55
CA THR A 168 -9.42 -10.81 14.75
C THR A 168 -10.84 -11.08 14.25
N PHE A 169 -11.58 -10.00 13.92
CA PHE A 169 -12.96 -10.12 13.49
C PHE A 169 -13.04 -10.44 12.00
N PRO A 170 -14.04 -11.22 11.57
CA PRO A 170 -14.28 -11.39 10.16
C PRO A 170 -14.80 -10.09 9.56
N GLY A 171 -14.29 -9.73 8.37
CA GLY A 171 -14.66 -8.52 7.66
C GLY A 171 -13.60 -7.42 7.74
N PHE A 172 -14.05 -6.18 7.75
CA PHE A 172 -13.19 -5.03 7.53
C PHE A 172 -13.14 -4.12 8.74
N VAL A 173 -11.95 -3.94 9.32
CA VAL A 173 -11.70 -3.09 10.49
C VAL A 173 -10.71 -2.02 10.12
N ILE A 174 -11.09 -0.74 10.30
CA ILE A 174 -10.27 0.43 9.90
C ILE A 174 -10.35 1.57 10.93
N GLY A 175 -9.52 2.59 10.70
CA GLY A 175 -9.60 3.89 11.37
C GLY A 175 -9.38 3.85 12.88
N PRO A 176 -8.30 3.20 13.40
CA PRO A 176 -8.04 3.19 14.82
C PRO A 176 -7.79 4.60 15.37
N SER A 177 -8.30 4.90 16.56
CA SER A 177 -7.93 6.08 17.33
C SER A 177 -7.82 5.75 18.81
N PHE A 178 -6.71 6.11 19.45
CA PHE A 178 -6.48 5.86 20.88
C PHE A 178 -7.24 6.82 21.76
N SER A 179 -7.70 6.31 22.90
CA SER A 179 -8.09 7.15 24.04
C SER A 179 -6.87 7.96 24.54
N PRO A 180 -7.05 9.11 25.19
CA PRO A 180 -5.95 9.95 25.66
C PRO A 180 -4.98 9.23 26.61
N ASP A 181 -5.46 8.27 27.40
CA ASP A 181 -4.66 7.42 28.28
C ASP A 181 -3.97 6.24 27.57
N GLY A 182 -4.25 6.05 26.26
CA GLY A 182 -3.68 4.98 25.44
C GLY A 182 -4.17 3.58 25.75
N ASN A 183 -5.24 3.41 26.56
CA ASN A 183 -5.71 2.10 27.00
C ASN A 183 -6.92 1.57 26.23
N GLN A 184 -7.56 2.39 25.42
CA GLN A 184 -8.67 1.99 24.56
C GLN A 184 -8.43 2.44 23.12
N ILE A 185 -9.02 1.71 22.18
CA ILE A 185 -9.02 2.07 20.75
C ILE A 185 -10.47 2.05 20.26
N VAL A 186 -10.90 3.16 19.65
CA VAL A 186 -12.11 3.21 18.83
C VAL A 186 -11.75 2.89 17.39
N PHE A 187 -12.62 2.18 16.69
CA PHE A 187 -12.43 1.78 15.29
C PHE A 187 -13.77 1.55 14.60
N ALA A 188 -13.77 1.60 13.30
CA ALA A 188 -14.93 1.22 12.48
C ALA A 188 -14.80 -0.25 12.05
N TRP A 189 -15.91 -1.00 12.11
CA TRP A 189 -15.97 -2.39 11.70
C TRP A 189 -17.29 -2.71 10.98
N PHE A 190 -17.20 -3.46 9.88
CA PHE A 190 -18.33 -4.15 9.29
C PHE A 190 -18.02 -5.63 9.04
N GLY A 191 -18.96 -6.50 9.36
CA GLY A 191 -18.88 -7.92 9.02
C GLY A 191 -19.30 -8.17 7.57
N TYR A 192 -18.94 -9.33 7.00
CA TYR A 192 -19.24 -9.70 5.62
C TYR A 192 -20.73 -9.66 5.23
N GLU A 193 -21.65 -9.71 6.20
CA GLU A 193 -23.10 -9.69 5.95
C GLU A 193 -23.67 -8.27 5.74
N LYS A 194 -22.90 -7.23 6.14
CA LYS A 194 -23.32 -5.83 6.09
C LYS A 194 -22.44 -5.09 5.08
N GLU A 195 -22.86 -5.01 3.83
CA GLU A 195 -22.15 -4.32 2.77
C GLU A 195 -21.86 -2.86 3.11
N TYR A 196 -20.56 -2.50 3.28
CA TYR A 196 -20.05 -1.15 3.56
C TYR A 196 -20.77 -0.38 4.69
N GLN A 197 -21.50 -1.09 5.55
CA GLN A 197 -22.23 -0.52 6.67
C GLN A 197 -21.42 -0.70 7.94
N PHE A 198 -20.58 0.28 8.21
CA PHE A 198 -19.77 0.32 9.40
C PHE A 198 -20.57 0.76 10.61
N ASP A 199 -20.17 0.23 11.75
CA ASP A 199 -20.46 0.77 13.07
C ASP A 199 -19.16 1.07 13.81
N LEU A 200 -19.21 2.00 14.76
CA LEU A 200 -18.09 2.28 15.65
C LEU A 200 -18.09 1.34 16.86
N TYR A 201 -16.90 0.87 17.19
CA TYR A 201 -16.65 -0.01 18.31
C TYR A 201 -15.50 0.50 19.17
N ILE A 202 -15.54 0.21 20.46
CA ILE A 202 -14.40 0.39 21.38
C ILE A 202 -13.94 -0.96 21.89
N LYS A 203 -12.62 -1.16 21.92
CA LYS A 203 -11.96 -2.28 22.58
C LYS A 203 -10.87 -1.76 23.51
N GLN A 204 -10.78 -2.32 24.70
CA GLN A 204 -9.72 -2.02 25.66
C GLN A 204 -8.47 -2.86 25.34
N VAL A 205 -7.30 -2.26 25.45
CA VAL A 205 -6.02 -2.97 25.30
C VAL A 205 -5.92 -4.07 26.35
N GLY A 206 -5.58 -5.29 25.91
CA GLY A 206 -5.50 -6.48 26.78
C GLY A 206 -6.84 -7.12 27.16
N GLN A 207 -7.96 -6.64 26.59
CA GLN A 207 -9.28 -7.23 26.79
C GLN A 207 -9.84 -7.77 25.47
N GLU A 208 -10.60 -8.86 25.52
CA GLU A 208 -11.28 -9.39 24.32
C GLU A 208 -12.64 -8.75 24.05
N ARG A 209 -13.24 -8.16 25.07
CA ARG A 209 -14.57 -7.57 24.97
C ARG A 209 -14.56 -6.31 24.09
N VAL A 210 -15.51 -6.25 23.16
CA VAL A 210 -15.78 -5.12 22.28
C VAL A 210 -17.13 -4.50 22.65
N VAL A 211 -17.22 -3.18 22.59
CA VAL A 211 -18.46 -2.43 22.85
C VAL A 211 -18.82 -1.68 21.58
N GLN A 212 -20.00 -1.96 21.05
CA GLN A 212 -20.57 -1.21 19.93
C GLN A 212 -21.09 0.14 20.42
N LEU A 213 -20.71 1.23 19.73
CA LEU A 213 -21.13 2.58 20.09
C LEU A 213 -22.27 3.09 19.23
N THR A 214 -22.25 2.80 17.92
CA THR A 214 -23.28 3.26 16.98
C THR A 214 -24.12 2.09 16.49
N HIS A 215 -25.37 2.37 16.09
CA HIS A 215 -26.32 1.36 15.62
C HIS A 215 -27.03 1.79 14.33
N HIS A 216 -26.48 2.78 13.62
CA HIS A 216 -27.03 3.26 12.36
C HIS A 216 -26.07 2.91 11.24
N PRO A 217 -26.47 1.99 10.35
CA PRO A 217 -25.62 1.57 9.23
C PRO A 217 -25.26 2.77 8.36
N ALA A 218 -23.96 3.00 8.18
CA ALA A 218 -23.46 4.10 7.38
C ALA A 218 -22.02 3.86 6.93
N THR A 219 -21.55 4.59 5.95
CA THR A 219 -20.11 4.67 5.65
C THR A 219 -19.44 5.59 6.65
N PHE A 220 -18.48 5.07 7.41
CA PHE A 220 -17.65 5.86 8.32
C PHE A 220 -16.37 6.29 7.61
N LEU A 221 -16.10 7.59 7.62
CA LEU A 221 -14.96 8.18 6.94
C LEU A 221 -13.79 8.53 7.87
N GLY A 222 -13.97 8.31 9.18
CA GLY A 222 -12.93 8.52 10.18
C GLY A 222 -13.50 8.82 11.55
N SER A 223 -12.73 8.51 12.60
CA SER A 223 -13.09 8.80 13.99
C SER A 223 -11.88 9.27 14.80
N ALA A 224 -12.12 10.12 15.80
CA ALA A 224 -11.08 10.63 16.67
C ALA A 224 -11.61 10.81 18.10
N TRP A 225 -10.80 10.37 19.07
CA TRP A 225 -11.06 10.54 20.49
C TRP A 225 -10.75 11.96 20.96
N SER A 226 -11.64 12.59 21.71
CA SER A 226 -11.39 13.93 22.26
C SER A 226 -10.23 13.91 23.26
N PRO A 227 -9.45 15.01 23.38
CA PRO A 227 -8.28 15.07 24.28
C PRO A 227 -8.61 14.85 25.75
N ASP A 228 -9.85 15.13 26.17
CA ASP A 228 -10.33 14.93 27.54
C ASP A 228 -10.93 13.53 27.78
N GLY A 229 -11.00 12.70 26.73
CA GLY A 229 -11.48 11.33 26.80
C GLY A 229 -13.00 11.16 26.91
N ARG A 230 -13.79 12.24 26.86
CA ARG A 230 -15.23 12.18 27.06
C ARG A 230 -16.02 11.86 25.81
N PHE A 231 -15.52 12.27 24.64
CA PHE A 231 -16.24 12.18 23.37
C PHE A 231 -15.41 11.52 22.29
N ILE A 232 -16.12 11.00 21.29
CA ILE A 232 -15.57 10.56 20.01
C ILE A 232 -16.26 11.38 18.94
N ALA A 233 -15.47 12.08 18.12
CA ALA A 233 -15.93 12.71 16.90
C ALA A 233 -15.81 11.70 15.75
N PHE A 234 -16.79 11.68 14.86
CA PHE A 234 -16.74 10.84 13.67
C PHE A 234 -17.46 11.46 12.50
N MET A 235 -17.06 11.08 11.30
CA MET A 235 -17.71 11.45 10.06
C MET A 235 -18.52 10.28 9.54
N ARG A 236 -19.77 10.55 9.19
CA ARG A 236 -20.72 9.57 8.68
C ARG A 236 -21.33 10.06 7.37
N GLN A 237 -21.35 9.17 6.38
CA GLN A 237 -22.07 9.33 5.13
C GLN A 237 -23.22 8.32 5.08
N VAL A 238 -24.40 8.79 4.77
CA VAL A 238 -25.57 7.95 4.49
C VAL A 238 -25.94 8.16 3.03
N ASP A 239 -25.87 7.10 2.25
CA ASP A 239 -26.17 7.16 0.83
C ASP A 239 -27.61 7.54 0.58
N GLY A 240 -27.81 8.57 -0.27
CA GLY A 240 -29.13 9.09 -0.57
C GLY A 240 -29.78 9.94 0.52
N ASP A 241 -29.09 10.22 1.64
CA ASP A 241 -29.57 11.10 2.70
C ASP A 241 -28.48 12.11 3.13
N PRO A 242 -28.37 13.26 2.44
CA PRO A 242 -27.43 14.31 2.81
C PRO A 242 -27.71 14.90 4.21
N ASP A 243 -28.96 14.86 4.65
CA ASP A 243 -29.33 15.36 5.99
C ASP A 243 -28.85 14.43 7.10
N ALA A 244 -28.74 13.13 6.85
CA ALA A 244 -28.14 12.18 7.77
C ALA A 244 -26.61 12.10 7.65
N SER A 245 -26.01 12.71 6.61
CA SER A 245 -24.55 12.78 6.43
C SER A 245 -23.96 13.96 7.22
N GLY A 246 -22.82 13.76 7.89
CA GLY A 246 -22.25 14.84 8.70
C GLY A 246 -21.13 14.44 9.64
N ILE A 247 -20.70 15.42 10.42
CA ILE A 247 -19.79 15.26 11.55
C ILE A 247 -20.62 15.14 12.82
N TYR A 248 -20.36 14.10 13.59
CA TYR A 248 -21.10 13.75 14.80
C TYR A 248 -20.17 13.62 16.00
N LEU A 249 -20.76 13.82 17.20
CA LEU A 249 -20.17 13.48 18.48
C LEU A 249 -21.00 12.40 19.16
N ILE A 250 -20.32 11.45 19.77
CA ILE A 250 -20.90 10.49 20.69
C ILE A 250 -20.07 10.45 21.98
N SER A 251 -20.72 10.23 23.13
CA SER A 251 -20.00 9.98 24.38
C SER A 251 -19.15 8.71 24.27
N ALA A 252 -17.95 8.70 24.83
CA ALA A 252 -17.13 7.48 24.93
C ALA A 252 -17.79 6.34 25.70
N LEU A 253 -18.83 6.64 26.49
CA LEU A 253 -19.65 5.66 27.21
C LEU A 253 -20.88 5.20 26.39
N GLY A 254 -21.02 5.67 25.15
CA GLY A 254 -22.19 5.45 24.31
C GLY A 254 -23.32 6.44 24.60
N GLY A 255 -24.46 6.26 23.93
CA GLY A 255 -25.66 7.10 24.08
C GLY A 255 -26.06 7.78 22.79
N SER A 256 -26.75 8.93 22.88
CA SER A 256 -27.23 9.66 21.71
C SER A 256 -26.11 10.37 20.96
N GLU A 257 -26.19 10.31 19.63
CA GLU A 257 -25.29 11.02 18.73
C GLU A 257 -25.75 12.49 18.57
N ARG A 258 -24.82 13.43 18.59
CA ARG A 258 -25.06 14.85 18.34
C ARG A 258 -24.42 15.27 17.02
N LYS A 259 -25.21 15.67 16.06
CA LYS A 259 -24.72 16.25 14.79
C LYS A 259 -24.14 17.64 15.04
N LEU A 260 -22.93 17.89 14.52
CA LEU A 260 -22.24 19.19 14.59
C LEU A 260 -22.35 19.96 13.29
N ALA A 261 -22.18 19.28 12.16
CA ALA A 261 -22.22 19.88 10.84
C ALA A 261 -22.70 18.88 9.80
N SER A 262 -23.35 19.35 8.75
CA SER A 262 -23.63 18.58 7.54
C SER A 262 -22.38 18.58 6.66
N ILE A 263 -22.09 17.45 6.04
CA ILE A 263 -21.04 17.33 5.02
C ILE A 263 -21.64 16.72 3.77
N THR A 264 -21.18 17.19 2.63
CA THR A 264 -21.42 16.52 1.36
C THR A 264 -20.16 15.70 1.07
N THR A 265 -20.30 14.39 0.96
CA THR A 265 -19.23 13.50 0.54
C THR A 265 -19.65 12.86 -0.77
N TYR A 266 -18.71 12.68 -1.65
CA TYR A 266 -18.96 12.09 -2.96
C TYR A 266 -18.10 10.83 -3.04
N GLY A 267 -18.64 9.69 -2.62
CA GLY A 267 -18.18 8.32 -2.93
C GLY A 267 -16.67 8.01 -2.95
N SER A 268 -15.82 8.88 -2.41
CA SER A 268 -14.37 8.66 -2.48
C SER A 268 -13.89 7.86 -1.28
N TYR A 269 -13.05 6.87 -1.53
CA TYR A 269 -12.27 6.13 -0.52
C TYR A 269 -11.08 6.92 0.02
N GLU A 270 -11.05 8.23 -0.20
CA GLU A 270 -9.96 9.08 0.24
C GLU A 270 -9.88 9.14 1.78
N PRO A 271 -8.69 9.30 2.36
CA PRO A 271 -8.49 9.32 3.81
C PRO A 271 -9.08 10.61 4.42
N ILE A 272 -10.40 10.66 4.47
CA ILE A 272 -11.15 11.75 5.09
C ILE A 272 -11.11 11.50 6.60
N ALA A 273 -10.12 12.09 7.27
CA ALA A 273 -9.98 11.99 8.70
C ALA A 273 -10.66 13.17 9.40
N VAL A 274 -11.24 12.92 10.56
CA VAL A 274 -11.57 13.96 11.54
C VAL A 274 -10.54 13.91 12.66
N ASN A 275 -10.02 15.05 13.09
CA ASN A 275 -9.00 15.10 14.14
C ASN A 275 -9.20 16.28 15.09
N TRP A 276 -8.96 16.06 16.38
CA TRP A 276 -9.12 17.09 17.41
C TRP A 276 -7.89 17.96 17.58
N SER A 277 -8.11 19.27 17.79
CA SER A 277 -7.08 20.15 18.33
C SER A 277 -6.70 19.73 19.75
N ALA A 278 -5.46 20.02 20.16
CA ALA A 278 -4.97 19.63 21.48
C ALA A 278 -5.77 20.23 22.65
N ASP A 279 -6.38 21.41 22.46
CA ASP A 279 -7.24 22.08 23.44
C ASP A 279 -8.69 21.58 23.45
N GLY A 280 -9.05 20.68 22.54
CA GLY A 280 -10.37 20.09 22.44
C GLY A 280 -11.48 21.01 21.92
N LYS A 281 -11.12 22.16 21.32
CA LYS A 281 -12.12 23.12 20.83
C LYS A 281 -12.45 22.99 19.36
N TRP A 282 -11.52 22.48 18.57
CA TRP A 282 -11.63 22.41 17.13
C TRP A 282 -11.51 21.00 16.60
N LEU A 283 -12.25 20.71 15.55
CA LEU A 283 -12.10 19.53 14.71
C LEU A 283 -11.55 19.97 13.35
N ALA A 284 -10.47 19.35 12.90
CA ALA A 284 -9.97 19.46 11.53
C ALA A 284 -10.55 18.34 10.67
N PHE A 285 -10.96 18.63 9.45
CA PHE A 285 -11.52 17.67 8.51
C PHE A 285 -11.33 18.12 7.07
N ALA A 286 -11.43 17.20 6.13
CA ALA A 286 -11.48 17.52 4.70
C ALA A 286 -12.94 17.67 4.27
N LYS A 287 -13.25 18.75 3.56
CA LYS A 287 -14.59 19.05 3.03
C LYS A 287 -14.57 19.04 1.51
N ALA A 288 -15.48 18.30 0.93
CA ALA A 288 -15.71 18.26 -0.50
C ALA A 288 -16.48 19.50 -0.98
N SER A 289 -16.07 20.06 -2.12
CA SER A 289 -16.79 21.09 -2.84
C SER A 289 -16.92 20.74 -4.32
N LEU A 290 -18.09 20.98 -4.88
CA LEU A 290 -18.33 20.85 -6.32
C LEU A 290 -18.15 22.20 -7.01
N PRO A 291 -17.73 22.23 -8.28
CA PRO A 291 -17.83 23.42 -9.10
C PRO A 291 -19.30 23.94 -9.15
N ALA A 292 -19.50 25.24 -8.98
CA ALA A 292 -20.82 25.88 -8.87
C ALA A 292 -21.77 25.53 -10.03
N THR A 293 -21.24 25.21 -11.21
CA THR A 293 -22.01 24.83 -12.41
C THR A 293 -22.66 23.43 -12.33
N LYS A 294 -22.20 22.57 -11.42
CA LYS A 294 -22.70 21.19 -11.27
C LYS A 294 -23.50 20.96 -9.98
N ALA A 295 -23.40 21.84 -9.00
CA ALA A 295 -24.13 21.73 -7.73
C ALA A 295 -25.67 21.79 -7.91
N SER A 296 -26.17 22.54 -8.89
CA SER A 296 -27.61 22.64 -9.19
C SER A 296 -28.19 21.41 -9.89
N ALA A 297 -27.38 20.64 -10.59
CA ALA A 297 -27.85 19.46 -11.32
C ALA A 297 -28.04 18.22 -10.41
N LEU A 298 -27.40 18.20 -9.23
CA LEU A 298 -27.47 17.10 -8.28
C LEU A 298 -28.62 17.24 -7.26
N SER A 299 -29.14 18.47 -7.04
CA SER A 299 -30.25 18.69 -6.12
C SER A 299 -31.60 18.13 -6.60
N ASP A 300 -31.75 17.85 -7.89
CA ASP A 300 -33.02 17.45 -8.51
C ASP A 300 -33.14 15.94 -8.77
N ARG A 301 -32.24 15.13 -8.31
CA ARG A 301 -32.24 13.67 -8.64
C ARG A 301 -32.62 12.79 -7.46
N ALA A 302 -33.54 11.86 -7.72
CA ALA A 302 -33.85 10.76 -6.81
C ALA A 302 -32.65 9.80 -6.71
N PRO A 303 -32.31 9.29 -5.49
CA PRO A 303 -31.17 8.43 -5.28
C PRO A 303 -31.34 7.09 -6.00
N ASN A 304 -30.40 6.75 -6.85
CA ASN A 304 -30.31 5.40 -7.43
C ASN A 304 -29.48 4.49 -6.51
N LYS A 305 -30.07 3.41 -6.02
CA LYS A 305 -29.62 2.61 -4.88
C LYS A 305 -28.51 1.57 -5.18
N SER A 306 -27.78 1.60 -6.31
CA SER A 306 -27.12 0.40 -6.74
C SER A 306 -25.73 0.45 -7.38
N ALA A 307 -24.91 1.51 -7.19
CA ALA A 307 -23.54 1.47 -7.71
C ALA A 307 -22.53 2.16 -6.78
N PRO A 308 -21.30 1.63 -6.62
CA PRO A 308 -20.19 2.42 -6.16
C PRO A 308 -19.88 3.44 -7.27
N GLU A 309 -20.24 4.69 -7.02
CA GLU A 309 -20.08 5.77 -7.98
C GLU A 309 -18.59 6.09 -8.13
N HIS A 310 -17.98 5.63 -9.21
CA HIS A 310 -16.74 6.21 -9.71
C HIS A 310 -17.07 7.58 -10.28
N TYR A 311 -16.93 8.64 -9.47
CA TYR A 311 -17.13 9.99 -9.94
C TYR A 311 -15.94 10.45 -10.78
N SER A 312 -16.15 10.69 -12.04
CA SER A 312 -15.24 11.42 -12.92
C SER A 312 -15.33 12.95 -12.72
N THR A 313 -16.21 13.41 -11.85
CA THR A 313 -16.31 14.84 -11.53
C THR A 313 -15.17 15.22 -10.59
N PRO A 314 -14.33 16.20 -10.92
CA PRO A 314 -13.27 16.64 -10.03
C PRO A 314 -13.91 17.28 -8.79
N VAL A 315 -14.01 16.48 -7.72
CA VAL A 315 -14.38 16.96 -6.40
C VAL A 315 -13.14 17.60 -5.79
N HIS A 316 -13.25 18.85 -5.40
CA HIS A 316 -12.17 19.56 -4.72
C HIS A 316 -12.31 19.38 -3.21
N PHE A 317 -11.32 18.79 -2.56
CA PHE A 317 -11.26 18.71 -1.11
C PHE A 317 -10.37 19.79 -0.54
N SER A 318 -10.86 20.48 0.48
CA SER A 318 -10.13 21.51 1.22
C SER A 318 -10.16 21.24 2.72
N THR A 319 -9.13 21.68 3.44
CA THR A 319 -9.04 21.54 4.89
C THR A 319 -9.91 22.57 5.59
N HIS A 320 -10.77 22.11 6.49
CA HIS A 320 -11.64 22.94 7.31
C HIS A 320 -11.45 22.71 8.80
N LEU A 321 -11.73 23.71 9.59
CA LEU A 321 -11.83 23.63 11.05
C LEU A 321 -13.27 23.90 11.49
N LEU A 322 -13.78 23.07 12.40
CA LEU A 322 -15.11 23.20 13.00
C LEU A 322 -14.96 23.38 14.51
N ASN A 323 -15.50 24.47 15.05
CA ASN A 323 -15.56 24.67 16.49
C ASN A 323 -16.68 23.81 17.09
N VAL A 324 -16.34 23.00 18.10
CA VAL A 324 -17.26 22.00 18.66
C VAL A 324 -18.38 22.62 19.51
N GLU A 325 -18.14 23.78 20.10
CA GLU A 325 -19.09 24.49 20.95
C GLU A 325 -19.99 25.42 20.16
N THR A 326 -19.38 26.25 19.29
CA THR A 326 -20.10 27.29 18.53
C THR A 326 -20.63 26.81 17.17
N THR A 327 -20.13 25.66 16.70
CA THR A 327 -20.35 25.14 15.33
C THR A 327 -19.85 26.09 14.22
N GLU A 328 -18.98 27.05 14.57
CA GLU A 328 -18.31 27.91 13.60
C GLU A 328 -17.39 27.06 12.71
N GLU A 329 -17.57 27.18 11.41
CA GLU A 329 -16.72 26.52 10.42
C GLU A 329 -15.83 27.55 9.70
N ARG A 330 -14.55 27.23 9.51
CA ARG A 330 -13.63 28.03 8.71
C ARG A 330 -12.77 27.16 7.80
N ALA A 331 -12.62 27.57 6.55
CA ALA A 331 -11.67 26.97 5.62
C ALA A 331 -10.25 27.42 5.94
N LEU A 332 -9.28 26.53 5.83
CA LEU A 332 -7.85 26.89 5.86
C LEU A 332 -7.36 27.15 4.44
N PRO A 333 -6.34 28.03 4.28
CA PRO A 333 -5.72 28.26 2.99
C PRO A 333 -5.04 26.98 2.49
N ASP A 334 -4.96 26.85 1.17
CA ASP A 334 -4.16 25.82 0.52
C ASP A 334 -2.67 25.96 0.92
N PRO A 335 -2.03 24.91 1.43
CA PRO A 335 -0.66 24.98 1.94
C PRO A 335 0.40 25.29 0.88
N SER A 336 0.13 25.01 -0.41
CA SER A 336 1.06 25.30 -1.51
C SER A 336 0.52 26.31 -2.54
N GLY A 337 -0.79 26.52 -2.58
CA GLY A 337 -1.47 27.32 -3.59
C GLY A 337 -1.82 26.57 -4.88
N ASP A 338 -1.38 25.33 -5.03
CA ASP A 338 -1.55 24.47 -6.23
C ASP A 338 -2.09 23.07 -5.90
N CYS A 339 -2.62 22.86 -4.69
CA CYS A 339 -3.24 21.57 -4.35
C CYS A 339 -4.54 21.41 -5.14
N VAL A 340 -4.65 20.31 -5.87
CA VAL A 340 -5.93 19.86 -6.44
C VAL A 340 -6.86 19.41 -5.32
N ASN A 341 -6.30 18.71 -4.31
CA ASN A 341 -7.02 18.25 -3.14
C ASN A 341 -6.16 18.31 -1.89
N THR A 342 -6.79 18.54 -0.71
CA THR A 342 -6.14 18.41 0.59
C THR A 342 -6.90 17.43 1.49
N PHE A 343 -6.17 16.44 2.07
CA PHE A 343 -6.76 15.37 2.86
C PHE A 343 -6.09 15.20 4.23
N GLY A 344 -6.73 14.39 5.07
CA GLY A 344 -6.16 13.85 6.31
C GLY A 344 -5.59 14.88 7.27
N PRO A 345 -6.26 16.03 7.52
CA PRO A 345 -5.73 17.01 8.42
C PRO A 345 -5.59 16.43 9.83
N THR A 346 -4.41 16.57 10.44
CA THR A 346 -4.15 16.07 11.78
C THR A 346 -3.33 17.05 12.60
N PHE A 347 -3.81 17.39 13.81
CA PHE A 347 -3.10 18.25 14.75
C PHE A 347 -1.96 17.51 15.45
N SER A 348 -0.83 18.18 15.67
CA SER A 348 0.21 17.67 16.54
C SER A 348 -0.30 17.57 17.98
N LEU A 349 0.23 16.60 18.74
CA LEU A 349 -0.21 16.35 20.10
C LEU A 349 0.11 17.52 21.06
N ASP A 350 1.11 18.34 20.73
CA ASP A 350 1.46 19.57 21.46
C ASP A 350 0.65 20.80 20.99
N GLY A 351 -0.19 20.64 19.96
CA GLY A 351 -1.08 21.68 19.43
C GLY A 351 -0.41 22.77 18.59
N LYS A 352 0.89 22.65 18.30
CA LYS A 352 1.63 23.70 17.57
C LYS A 352 1.47 23.63 16.07
N TYR A 353 1.17 22.45 15.53
CA TYR A 353 1.15 22.19 14.09
C TYR A 353 -0.13 21.48 13.66
N LEU A 354 -0.47 21.69 12.41
CA LEU A 354 -1.43 20.92 11.64
C LEU A 354 -0.70 20.32 10.44
N ALA A 355 -0.78 19.01 10.26
CA ALA A 355 -0.29 18.34 9.07
C ALA A 355 -1.46 18.01 8.14
N SER A 356 -1.23 18.04 6.84
CA SER A 356 -2.19 17.64 5.81
C SER A 356 -1.48 17.11 4.58
N VAL A 357 -2.20 16.36 3.76
CA VAL A 357 -1.75 15.84 2.47
C VAL A 357 -2.28 16.74 1.37
N CYS A 358 -1.42 17.27 0.54
CA CYS A 358 -1.72 18.03 -0.65
C CYS A 358 -1.50 17.14 -1.89
N VAL A 359 -2.54 16.86 -2.62
CA VAL A 359 -2.45 16.16 -3.91
C VAL A 359 -2.34 17.19 -5.01
N LEU A 360 -1.26 17.13 -5.78
CA LEU A 360 -1.01 18.01 -6.92
C LEU A 360 -1.60 17.44 -8.21
N THR A 361 -1.46 16.14 -8.38
CA THR A 361 -1.96 15.36 -9.52
C THR A 361 -2.28 13.97 -9.02
N GLU A 362 -2.94 13.13 -9.78
CA GLU A 362 -3.29 11.77 -9.40
C GLU A 362 -2.10 10.88 -8.97
N GLY A 363 -0.89 11.24 -9.29
CA GLY A 363 0.29 10.43 -8.98
C GLY A 363 1.16 10.95 -7.83
N VAL A 364 1.06 12.24 -7.43
CA VAL A 364 1.95 12.83 -6.42
C VAL A 364 1.19 13.56 -5.35
N ALA A 365 1.46 13.15 -4.10
CA ALA A 365 1.04 13.85 -2.91
C ALA A 365 2.25 14.41 -2.16
N LYS A 366 2.08 15.57 -1.53
CA LYS A 366 3.04 16.17 -0.62
C LYS A 366 2.43 16.27 0.76
N ILE A 367 3.22 16.01 1.78
CA ILE A 367 2.82 16.22 3.16
C ILE A 367 3.30 17.60 3.59
N TYR A 368 2.36 18.44 3.98
CA TYR A 368 2.61 19.77 4.51
C TYR A 368 2.38 19.82 6.00
N VAL A 369 3.18 20.64 6.68
CA VAL A 369 2.99 21.02 8.07
C VAL A 369 2.89 22.53 8.13
N GLN A 370 1.88 23.03 8.83
CA GLN A 370 1.57 24.44 8.99
C GLN A 370 1.15 24.74 10.44
N THR A 371 1.05 26.00 10.81
CA THR A 371 0.44 26.40 12.09
C THR A 371 -1.08 26.14 12.05
N PRO A 372 -1.76 26.01 13.22
CA PRO A 372 -3.21 25.70 13.26
C PRO A 372 -4.12 26.73 12.58
N ASP A 373 -3.62 27.93 12.33
CA ASP A 373 -4.31 28.98 11.57
C ASP A 373 -4.03 28.93 10.06
N GLY A 374 -3.28 27.93 9.60
CA GLY A 374 -2.99 27.73 8.18
C GLY A 374 -1.81 28.53 7.64
N GLN A 375 -0.98 29.10 8.53
CA GLN A 375 0.19 29.88 8.14
C GLN A 375 1.47 29.06 8.20
N GLN A 376 2.59 29.59 7.64
CA GLN A 376 3.91 29.00 7.69
C GLN A 376 3.95 27.54 7.16
N ALA A 377 3.19 27.28 6.11
CA ALA A 377 3.15 25.96 5.49
C ALA A 377 4.52 25.58 4.90
N ARG A 378 4.97 24.35 5.18
CA ARG A 378 6.20 23.78 4.61
C ARG A 378 6.03 22.32 4.23
N GLU A 379 6.60 21.95 3.12
CA GLU A 379 6.69 20.55 2.68
C GLU A 379 7.65 19.78 3.59
N VAL A 380 7.24 18.57 4.02
CA VAL A 380 8.08 17.69 4.85
C VAL A 380 8.35 16.34 4.20
N ALA A 381 7.47 15.88 3.30
CA ALA A 381 7.67 14.65 2.55
C ALA A 381 6.86 14.65 1.24
N ARG A 382 7.21 13.72 0.36
CA ARG A 382 6.45 13.37 -0.85
C ARG A 382 6.07 11.90 -0.81
N ALA A 383 4.92 11.58 -1.34
CA ALA A 383 4.37 10.24 -1.44
C ALA A 383 3.61 10.08 -2.75
N TRP A 384 3.23 8.85 -3.07
CA TRP A 384 2.31 8.58 -4.17
C TRP A 384 0.88 8.83 -3.72
N ALA A 385 0.11 9.58 -4.50
CA ALA A 385 -1.24 10.02 -4.10
C ALA A 385 -2.25 8.87 -4.09
N SER A 386 -2.15 7.95 -5.04
CA SER A 386 -3.11 6.85 -5.23
C SER A 386 -3.22 5.89 -4.05
N ASP A 387 -2.16 5.77 -3.25
CA ASP A 387 -2.06 4.79 -2.16
C ASP A 387 -1.79 5.46 -0.81
N PHE A 388 -2.10 6.75 -0.71
CA PHE A 388 -1.99 7.47 0.55
C PHE A 388 -3.22 7.22 1.41
N THR A 389 -3.08 6.49 2.51
CA THR A 389 -4.24 6.02 3.29
C THR A 389 -4.25 6.49 4.76
N GLY A 390 -3.13 6.95 5.31
CA GLY A 390 -3.09 7.37 6.71
C GLY A 390 -2.00 8.37 7.04
N LEU A 391 -2.30 9.30 7.98
CA LEU A 391 -1.36 10.29 8.52
C LEU A 391 -1.55 10.44 10.02
N ALA A 392 -0.47 10.34 10.79
CA ALA A 392 -0.50 10.52 12.24
C ALA A 392 0.78 11.18 12.76
N TRP A 393 0.67 11.93 13.85
CA TRP A 393 1.83 12.43 14.57
C TRP A 393 2.42 11.38 15.49
N ALA A 394 3.74 11.31 15.55
CA ALA A 394 4.43 10.59 16.61
C ALA A 394 4.16 11.25 17.97
N ALA A 395 4.31 10.48 19.05
CA ALA A 395 4.01 10.96 20.41
C ALA A 395 4.84 12.18 20.83
N ASP A 396 6.02 12.37 20.26
CA ASP A 396 6.92 13.49 20.49
C ASP A 396 6.55 14.78 19.72
N SER A 397 5.57 14.74 18.83
CA SER A 397 5.22 15.82 17.91
C SER A 397 6.39 16.33 17.03
N GLN A 398 7.46 15.53 16.86
CA GLN A 398 8.64 15.88 16.06
C GLN A 398 8.76 15.06 14.78
N SER A 399 7.91 14.06 14.61
CA SER A 399 7.86 13.26 13.40
C SER A 399 6.42 12.90 13.04
N LEU A 400 6.22 12.65 11.74
CA LEU A 400 4.97 12.16 11.16
C LEU A 400 5.15 10.71 10.73
N LEU A 401 4.09 9.94 10.91
CA LEU A 401 3.90 8.61 10.35
C LEU A 401 2.86 8.71 9.25
N TYR A 402 3.12 8.09 8.12
CA TYR A 402 2.16 8.04 7.03
C TYR A 402 2.23 6.71 6.28
N SER A 403 1.11 6.30 5.72
CA SER A 403 1.01 5.10 4.89
C SER A 403 0.90 5.48 3.43
N THR A 404 1.73 4.89 2.61
CA THR A 404 1.70 4.96 1.15
C THR A 404 2.34 3.70 0.60
N ASP A 405 1.93 3.26 -0.59
CA ASP A 405 2.46 2.07 -1.24
C ASP A 405 2.41 0.84 -0.30
N HIS A 406 1.28 0.68 0.39
CA HIS A 406 1.04 -0.41 1.36
C HIS A 406 2.05 -0.49 2.52
N HIS A 407 2.86 0.54 2.74
CA HIS A 407 3.89 0.57 3.77
C HIS A 407 3.73 1.77 4.70
N LEU A 408 4.21 1.59 5.94
CA LEU A 408 4.29 2.65 6.92
C LEU A 408 5.65 3.34 6.86
N TRP A 409 5.63 4.66 6.81
CA TRP A 409 6.81 5.52 6.73
C TRP A 409 6.86 6.49 7.90
N ARG A 410 8.06 6.92 8.28
CA ARG A 410 8.31 7.96 9.26
C ARG A 410 9.13 9.08 8.64
N VAL A 411 8.75 10.34 8.89
CA VAL A 411 9.52 11.51 8.48
C VAL A 411 9.68 12.48 9.64
N SER A 412 10.90 12.99 9.85
CA SER A 412 11.20 13.98 10.88
C SER A 412 10.83 15.38 10.41
N LEU A 413 10.30 16.22 11.32
CA LEU A 413 10.11 17.65 11.07
C LEU A 413 11.41 18.41 10.86
N ALA A 414 12.53 17.91 11.40
CA ALA A 414 13.85 18.51 11.17
C ALA A 414 14.36 18.29 9.73
N GLY A 415 13.63 17.54 8.91
CA GLY A 415 14.02 17.15 7.56
C GLY A 415 14.76 15.82 7.52
N GLY A 416 15.19 15.42 6.32
CA GLY A 416 15.82 14.12 6.04
C GLY A 416 15.00 13.23 5.13
N LYS A 417 15.55 12.08 4.78
CA LYS A 417 14.80 11.07 3.98
C LYS A 417 13.78 10.38 4.87
N PRO A 418 12.57 10.13 4.36
CA PRO A 418 11.61 9.25 5.03
C PRO A 418 12.19 7.86 5.28
N GLU A 419 11.89 7.31 6.44
CA GLU A 419 12.29 5.96 6.87
C GLU A 419 11.10 5.01 6.70
N LYS A 420 11.32 3.89 6.00
CA LYS A 420 10.34 2.82 5.85
C LYS A 420 10.35 1.95 7.10
N LEU A 421 9.21 1.79 7.75
CA LEU A 421 9.05 0.95 8.92
C LEU A 421 8.70 -0.48 8.49
N LEU A 422 9.71 -1.35 8.44
CA LEU A 422 9.62 -2.69 7.84
C LEU A 422 8.70 -3.68 8.59
N PHE A 423 8.26 -3.35 9.78
CA PHE A 423 7.40 -4.21 10.58
C PHE A 423 5.91 -4.17 10.18
N ALA A 424 5.49 -3.16 9.41
CA ALA A 424 4.10 -2.97 9.02
C ALA A 424 3.97 -2.99 7.49
N GLN A 425 3.09 -3.82 6.99
CA GLN A 425 2.76 -3.97 5.57
C GLN A 425 1.25 -3.94 5.38
N ASP A 426 0.79 -3.62 4.18
CA ASP A 426 -0.63 -3.51 3.81
C ASP A 426 -1.38 -2.54 4.74
N VAL A 427 -0.73 -1.41 5.09
CA VAL A 427 -1.21 -0.44 6.08
C VAL A 427 -2.22 0.50 5.45
N GLU A 428 -3.46 0.49 5.97
CA GLU A 428 -4.56 1.37 5.54
C GLU A 428 -4.67 2.62 6.40
N SER A 429 -4.50 2.50 7.70
CA SER A 429 -4.59 3.62 8.62
C SER A 429 -3.70 3.41 9.83
N VAL A 430 -3.28 4.50 10.46
CA VAL A 430 -2.34 4.50 11.58
C VAL A 430 -2.77 5.47 12.66
N ALA A 431 -2.57 5.07 13.92
CA ALA A 431 -2.77 5.91 15.09
C ALA A 431 -1.62 5.73 16.09
N VAL A 432 -1.26 6.80 16.78
CA VAL A 432 -0.23 6.80 17.82
C VAL A 432 -0.85 7.23 19.13
N ALA A 433 -0.59 6.45 20.20
CA ALA A 433 -1.03 6.80 21.54
C ALA A 433 -0.21 7.97 22.09
N ARG A 434 -0.87 8.91 22.78
CA ARG A 434 -0.18 10.02 23.48
C ARG A 434 0.74 9.50 24.58
N THR A 435 0.38 8.38 25.18
CA THR A 435 1.07 7.75 26.31
C THR A 435 1.24 6.24 26.05
N GLY A 436 2.15 5.59 26.77
CA GLY A 436 2.30 4.14 26.72
C GLY A 436 3.17 3.60 25.58
N ASN A 437 3.80 4.46 24.77
CA ASN A 437 4.68 4.04 23.65
C ASN A 437 4.00 2.99 22.75
N ARG A 438 2.79 3.29 22.29
CA ARG A 438 1.97 2.41 21.45
C ARG A 438 1.64 3.03 20.12
N LEU A 439 1.59 2.18 19.12
CA LEU A 439 1.09 2.48 17.78
C LEU A 439 0.05 1.41 17.42
N ALA A 440 -1.03 1.80 16.77
CA ALA A 440 -1.98 0.89 16.16
C ALA A 440 -2.04 1.17 14.66
N TYR A 441 -2.10 0.12 13.84
CA TYR A 441 -2.34 0.27 12.41
C TYR A 441 -3.37 -0.75 11.93
N ALA A 442 -4.23 -0.33 11.01
CA ALA A 442 -5.10 -1.25 10.31
C ALA A 442 -4.33 -1.85 9.13
N GLN A 443 -4.25 -3.16 9.09
CA GLN A 443 -3.76 -3.92 7.94
C GLN A 443 -4.95 -4.38 7.14
N VAL A 444 -4.99 -4.01 5.86
CA VAL A 444 -6.06 -4.39 4.94
C VAL A 444 -5.48 -5.20 3.80
N ARG A 445 -6.08 -6.34 3.53
CA ARG A 445 -5.74 -7.20 2.41
C ARG A 445 -6.93 -7.38 1.50
N HIS A 446 -6.77 -6.91 0.27
CA HIS A 446 -7.71 -7.18 -0.81
C HIS A 446 -7.24 -8.43 -1.56
N ILE A 447 -8.06 -9.47 -1.56
CA ILE A 447 -7.76 -10.68 -2.32
C ILE A 447 -8.38 -10.52 -3.70
N ASN A 448 -7.56 -10.01 -4.62
CA ASN A 448 -7.91 -9.81 -6.03
C ASN A 448 -7.47 -11.03 -6.82
N ASN A 449 -8.35 -11.54 -7.66
CA ASN A 449 -8.04 -12.65 -8.53
C ASN A 449 -8.54 -12.36 -9.94
N ILE A 450 -7.92 -13.00 -10.94
CA ILE A 450 -8.45 -13.05 -12.30
C ILE A 450 -9.29 -14.31 -12.45
N TRP A 451 -10.53 -14.14 -12.91
CA TRP A 451 -11.50 -15.17 -13.11
C TRP A 451 -11.69 -15.46 -14.59
N ARG A 452 -12.06 -16.68 -14.91
CA ARG A 452 -12.32 -17.15 -16.27
C ARG A 452 -13.72 -17.73 -16.39
N LEU A 453 -14.43 -17.30 -17.44
CA LEU A 453 -15.70 -17.85 -17.87
C LEU A 453 -15.55 -18.32 -19.31
N GLU A 454 -15.80 -19.61 -19.54
CA GLU A 454 -15.83 -20.17 -20.89
C GLU A 454 -17.20 -19.91 -21.53
N LEU A 455 -17.19 -19.52 -22.81
CA LEU A 455 -18.37 -19.21 -23.60
C LEU A 455 -18.57 -20.26 -24.68
N ALA A 456 -19.73 -20.92 -24.70
CA ALA A 456 -20.11 -21.83 -25.76
C ALA A 456 -20.52 -21.09 -27.04
N SER A 457 -21.01 -19.86 -26.90
CA SER A 457 -21.33 -18.91 -27.97
C SER A 457 -21.43 -17.50 -27.37
N ALA A 458 -21.57 -16.47 -28.22
CA ALA A 458 -21.70 -15.09 -27.80
C ALA A 458 -22.79 -14.84 -26.74
N ALA A 459 -23.83 -15.65 -26.69
CA ALA A 459 -24.96 -15.47 -25.77
C ALA A 459 -25.12 -16.60 -24.75
N LYS A 460 -24.12 -17.50 -24.60
CA LYS A 460 -24.27 -18.68 -23.73
C LYS A 460 -22.95 -19.09 -23.07
N PRO A 461 -22.91 -19.22 -21.73
CA PRO A 461 -21.72 -19.75 -21.04
C PRO A 461 -21.57 -21.25 -21.27
N ALA A 462 -20.37 -21.78 -21.24
CA ALA A 462 -20.05 -23.21 -21.29
C ALA A 462 -20.07 -23.84 -19.89
N GLY A 463 -19.99 -23.03 -18.82
CA GLY A 463 -19.98 -23.51 -17.45
C GLY A 463 -19.95 -22.34 -16.46
N PRO A 464 -19.72 -22.59 -15.17
CA PRO A 464 -19.54 -21.53 -14.18
C PRO A 464 -18.19 -20.83 -14.33
N SER A 465 -18.09 -19.60 -13.82
CA SER A 465 -16.81 -18.91 -13.69
C SER A 465 -15.87 -19.64 -12.74
N THR A 466 -14.59 -19.69 -13.06
CA THR A 466 -13.55 -20.34 -12.26
C THR A 466 -12.42 -19.35 -11.96
N LYS A 467 -11.85 -19.45 -10.75
CA LYS A 467 -10.64 -18.71 -10.40
C LYS A 467 -9.49 -19.22 -11.28
N PHE A 468 -8.76 -18.30 -11.91
CA PHE A 468 -7.84 -18.66 -12.98
C PHE A 468 -6.40 -18.25 -12.67
N ILE A 469 -6.12 -16.93 -12.51
CA ILE A 469 -4.81 -16.44 -12.06
C ILE A 469 -4.99 -15.87 -10.67
N SER A 470 -4.18 -16.34 -9.74
CA SER A 470 -4.24 -15.89 -8.35
C SER A 470 -2.87 -15.90 -7.69
N SER A 471 -2.65 -14.93 -6.81
CA SER A 471 -1.47 -14.86 -5.95
C SER A 471 -1.90 -14.44 -4.52
N THR A 472 -0.97 -14.52 -3.59
CA THR A 472 -1.22 -14.06 -2.21
C THR A 472 -1.24 -12.54 -2.06
N ARG A 473 -0.92 -11.81 -3.15
CA ARG A 473 -0.79 -10.34 -3.14
C ARG A 473 -1.78 -9.62 -4.05
N GLY A 474 -2.54 -10.34 -4.83
CA GLY A 474 -3.53 -9.80 -5.76
C GLY A 474 -3.04 -9.68 -7.19
N ASP A 475 -3.96 -10.00 -8.11
CA ASP A 475 -3.77 -9.98 -9.56
C ASP A 475 -5.01 -9.35 -10.21
N GLY A 476 -4.82 -8.53 -11.26
CA GLY A 476 -5.95 -7.86 -11.92
C GLY A 476 -5.65 -7.32 -13.30
N SER A 477 -6.61 -6.62 -13.89
CA SER A 477 -6.49 -5.88 -15.16
C SER A 477 -5.93 -6.72 -16.32
N SER A 478 -6.46 -7.93 -16.50
CA SER A 478 -5.95 -8.88 -17.49
C SER A 478 -6.32 -8.51 -18.92
N ARG A 479 -5.40 -8.77 -19.87
CA ARG A 479 -5.60 -8.63 -21.31
C ARG A 479 -5.01 -9.82 -22.04
N ILE A 480 -5.84 -10.52 -22.81
CA ILE A 480 -5.41 -11.65 -23.67
C ILE A 480 -4.72 -11.06 -24.91
N SER A 481 -3.60 -11.65 -25.33
CA SER A 481 -2.90 -11.23 -26.55
C SER A 481 -3.73 -11.49 -27.80
N PRO A 482 -3.58 -10.69 -28.89
CA PRO A 482 -4.32 -10.89 -30.14
C PRO A 482 -4.10 -12.25 -30.81
N ASP A 483 -2.97 -12.92 -30.58
CA ASP A 483 -2.71 -14.29 -31.04
C ASP A 483 -3.25 -15.38 -30.10
N GLY A 484 -3.82 -14.99 -28.95
CA GLY A 484 -4.39 -15.88 -27.96
C GLY A 484 -3.38 -16.71 -27.14
N ARG A 485 -2.08 -16.44 -27.25
CA ARG A 485 -1.03 -17.26 -26.63
C ARG A 485 -0.65 -16.79 -25.23
N PHE A 486 -0.84 -15.50 -24.91
CA PHE A 486 -0.40 -14.88 -23.68
C PHE A 486 -1.49 -14.06 -23.01
N ILE A 487 -1.31 -13.81 -21.73
CA ILE A 487 -2.14 -12.91 -20.93
C ILE A 487 -1.22 -11.93 -20.24
N ALA A 488 -1.38 -10.63 -20.48
CA ALA A 488 -0.77 -9.57 -19.70
C ALA A 488 -1.70 -9.18 -18.55
N PHE A 489 -1.14 -8.88 -17.38
CA PHE A 489 -1.93 -8.52 -16.20
C PHE A 489 -1.10 -7.74 -15.19
N GLN A 490 -1.78 -7.00 -14.34
CA GLN A 490 -1.17 -6.31 -13.21
C GLN A 490 -1.08 -7.22 -12.00
N SER A 491 0.01 -7.15 -11.23
CA SER A 491 0.17 -7.94 -10.02
C SER A 491 1.06 -7.27 -8.98
N TRP A 492 0.70 -7.42 -7.70
CA TRP A 492 1.51 -7.04 -6.54
C TRP A 492 2.44 -8.15 -6.04
N ARG A 493 2.58 -9.28 -6.76
CA ARG A 493 3.36 -10.45 -6.29
C ARG A 493 4.84 -10.17 -6.06
N SER A 494 5.42 -9.15 -6.69
CA SER A 494 6.79 -8.69 -6.44
C SER A 494 6.93 -7.71 -5.27
N GLY A 495 5.82 -7.30 -4.65
CA GLY A 495 5.77 -6.31 -3.57
C GLY A 495 5.32 -4.92 -4.00
N ASN A 496 5.38 -4.60 -5.28
CA ASN A 496 4.84 -3.39 -5.90
C ASN A 496 3.92 -3.78 -7.05
N LEU A 497 3.05 -2.86 -7.47
CA LEU A 497 2.22 -3.05 -8.65
C LEU A 497 3.09 -2.99 -9.91
N GLU A 498 3.13 -4.09 -10.64
CA GLU A 498 3.92 -4.22 -11.87
C GLU A 498 3.12 -4.96 -12.93
N ASP A 499 3.48 -4.78 -14.21
CA ASP A 499 2.92 -5.56 -15.31
C ASP A 499 3.64 -6.90 -15.44
N TRP A 500 2.85 -7.95 -15.58
CA TRP A 500 3.27 -9.33 -15.73
C TRP A 500 2.65 -9.95 -16.97
N MET A 501 3.23 -11.03 -17.44
CA MET A 501 2.71 -11.85 -18.53
C MET A 501 2.78 -13.33 -18.15
N CYS A 502 1.81 -14.11 -18.60
CA CYS A 502 1.84 -15.58 -18.49
C CYS A 502 1.33 -16.22 -19.80
N ASP A 503 1.48 -17.54 -19.92
CA ASP A 503 0.86 -18.30 -21.00
C ASP A 503 -0.68 -18.25 -20.89
N SER A 504 -1.38 -18.53 -21.99
CA SER A 504 -2.85 -18.47 -22.03
C SER A 504 -3.57 -19.45 -21.09
N ASP A 505 -2.86 -20.46 -20.58
CA ASP A 505 -3.37 -21.39 -19.56
C ASP A 505 -3.10 -20.89 -18.12
N GLY A 506 -2.49 -19.71 -17.94
CA GLY A 506 -2.14 -19.10 -16.65
C GLY A 506 -0.79 -19.57 -16.10
N SER A 507 -0.08 -20.44 -16.81
CA SER A 507 1.26 -20.91 -16.40
C SER A 507 2.37 -19.91 -16.75
N ASN A 508 3.58 -20.13 -16.19
CA ASN A 508 4.82 -19.40 -16.48
C ASN A 508 4.71 -17.87 -16.33
N PRO A 509 4.26 -17.32 -15.18
CA PRO A 509 4.18 -15.88 -15.00
C PRO A 509 5.57 -15.23 -14.96
N VAL A 510 5.77 -14.22 -15.81
CA VAL A 510 7.03 -13.45 -15.95
C VAL A 510 6.73 -11.97 -15.72
N GLN A 511 7.55 -11.32 -14.91
CA GLN A 511 7.48 -9.88 -14.68
C GLN A 511 8.06 -9.11 -15.86
N LEU A 512 7.31 -8.14 -16.39
CA LEU A 512 7.70 -7.32 -17.53
C LEU A 512 8.25 -5.94 -17.12
N THR A 513 7.80 -5.41 -15.98
CA THR A 513 8.19 -4.07 -15.49
C THR A 513 8.78 -4.15 -14.08
N PHE A 514 9.65 -3.19 -13.73
CA PHE A 514 10.43 -3.18 -12.47
C PHE A 514 10.59 -1.74 -11.96
N PHE A 515 9.51 -0.98 -11.87
CA PHE A 515 9.56 0.42 -11.45
C PHE A 515 9.66 0.62 -9.94
N GLY A 516 9.16 -0.34 -9.16
CA GLY A 516 9.35 -0.38 -7.71
C GLY A 516 8.59 0.68 -6.92
N GLY A 517 7.38 1.08 -7.38
CA GLY A 517 6.50 1.95 -6.59
C GLY A 517 5.57 2.90 -7.35
N PRO A 518 5.94 3.51 -8.50
CA PRO A 518 5.01 4.35 -9.25
C PRO A 518 3.76 3.59 -9.68
N GLN A 519 2.61 4.26 -9.67
CA GLN A 519 1.38 3.69 -10.21
C GLN A 519 1.55 3.37 -11.69
N ILE A 520 1.24 2.12 -12.06
CA ILE A 520 1.26 1.61 -13.44
C ILE A 520 -0.18 1.36 -13.89
N GLY A 521 -0.51 1.77 -15.11
CA GLY A 521 -1.84 1.60 -15.69
C GLY A 521 -2.04 0.25 -16.38
N THR A 522 -3.28 0.00 -16.83
CA THR A 522 -3.68 -1.26 -17.46
C THR A 522 -2.89 -1.53 -18.75
N PRO A 523 -2.31 -2.74 -18.92
CA PRO A 523 -1.60 -3.09 -20.14
C PRO A 523 -2.52 -3.24 -21.35
N SER A 524 -2.05 -2.86 -22.54
CA SER A 524 -2.72 -3.08 -23.83
C SER A 524 -1.76 -3.63 -24.87
N TRP A 525 -2.14 -4.71 -25.53
CA TRP A 525 -1.33 -5.42 -26.51
C TRP A 525 -1.26 -4.69 -27.86
N SER A 526 -0.07 -4.72 -28.49
CA SER A 526 0.03 -4.46 -29.92
C SER A 526 -0.60 -5.60 -30.74
N PRO A 527 -1.16 -5.33 -31.94
CA PRO A 527 -1.81 -6.36 -32.75
C PRO A 527 -0.91 -7.53 -33.15
N ASP A 528 0.42 -7.31 -33.20
CA ASP A 528 1.42 -8.35 -33.48
C ASP A 528 1.78 -9.20 -32.26
N SER A 529 1.15 -8.96 -31.10
CA SER A 529 1.39 -9.65 -29.83
C SER A 529 2.83 -9.58 -29.32
N ARG A 530 3.61 -8.57 -29.74
CA ARG A 530 5.04 -8.44 -29.38
C ARG A 530 5.33 -7.31 -28.41
N ARG A 531 4.40 -6.38 -28.24
CA ARG A 531 4.58 -5.19 -27.40
C ARG A 531 3.35 -4.94 -26.55
N ILE A 532 3.60 -4.31 -25.41
CA ILE A 532 2.56 -3.86 -24.50
C ILE A 532 2.76 -2.37 -24.28
N VAL A 533 1.69 -1.58 -24.42
CA VAL A 533 1.63 -0.18 -24.02
C VAL A 533 0.88 -0.07 -22.69
N PHE A 534 1.36 0.79 -21.80
CA PHE A 534 0.76 1.10 -20.52
C PHE A 534 1.08 2.54 -20.12
N ASP A 535 0.41 3.07 -19.14
CA ASP A 535 0.77 4.36 -18.56
C ASP A 535 1.47 4.19 -17.21
N LEU A 536 2.34 5.16 -16.90
CA LEU A 536 3.13 5.19 -15.68
C LEU A 536 3.15 6.61 -15.11
N ARG A 537 2.95 6.74 -13.79
CA ARG A 537 2.92 8.02 -13.06
C ARG A 537 4.18 8.28 -12.25
N ALA A 538 5.36 8.01 -12.81
CA ALA A 538 6.64 8.16 -12.12
C ALA A 538 6.95 9.62 -11.67
N SER A 539 6.49 10.60 -12.43
CA SER A 539 6.67 12.04 -12.15
C SER A 539 5.41 12.73 -11.60
N GLY A 540 4.33 11.97 -11.39
CA GLY A 540 3.01 12.48 -11.00
C GLY A 540 2.04 12.63 -12.16
N ASN A 541 2.52 12.94 -13.35
CA ASN A 541 1.72 12.94 -14.58
C ASN A 541 1.80 11.54 -15.22
N ALA A 542 0.68 11.08 -15.76
CA ALA A 542 0.65 9.85 -16.54
C ALA A 542 1.41 10.04 -17.86
N GLU A 543 2.32 9.13 -18.14
CA GLU A 543 3.09 9.07 -19.36
C GLU A 543 3.02 7.67 -19.96
N LEU A 544 2.89 7.56 -21.27
CA LEU A 544 2.84 6.27 -21.93
C LEU A 544 4.23 5.63 -22.05
N TYR A 545 4.27 4.33 -21.84
CA TYR A 545 5.45 3.48 -22.01
C TYR A 545 5.12 2.27 -22.86
N ILE A 546 6.13 1.76 -23.57
CA ILE A 546 6.04 0.52 -24.34
C ILE A 546 7.13 -0.43 -23.87
N VAL A 547 6.77 -1.68 -23.63
CA VAL A 547 7.70 -2.79 -23.32
C VAL A 547 7.56 -3.90 -24.35
N ASN A 548 8.68 -4.54 -24.74
CA ASN A 548 8.67 -5.74 -25.56
C ASN A 548 8.45 -6.98 -24.68
N VAL A 549 7.64 -7.92 -25.15
CA VAL A 549 7.38 -9.17 -24.41
C VAL A 549 8.59 -10.11 -24.36
N ASP A 550 9.50 -9.99 -25.34
CA ASP A 550 10.76 -10.74 -25.36
C ASP A 550 11.81 -10.19 -24.37
N GLY A 551 11.47 -9.11 -23.64
CA GLY A 551 12.33 -8.48 -22.64
C GLY A 551 12.94 -7.14 -23.07
N GLY A 552 13.71 -6.57 -22.14
CA GLY A 552 14.31 -5.25 -22.26
C GLY A 552 13.57 -4.18 -21.45
N PRO A 553 14.20 -3.02 -21.19
CA PRO A 553 13.59 -1.98 -20.38
C PRO A 553 12.40 -1.33 -21.10
N PRO A 554 11.32 -0.99 -20.38
CA PRO A 554 10.25 -0.17 -20.92
C PRO A 554 10.77 1.16 -21.45
N LYS A 555 10.22 1.62 -22.57
CA LYS A 555 10.60 2.89 -23.21
C LYS A 555 9.44 3.87 -23.13
N ARG A 556 9.73 5.09 -22.67
CA ARG A 556 8.76 6.18 -22.70
C ARG A 556 8.32 6.46 -24.14
N PHE A 557 7.01 6.58 -24.32
CA PHE A 557 6.39 6.87 -25.61
C PHE A 557 5.83 8.31 -25.61
N PRO A 558 6.38 9.22 -26.43
CA PRO A 558 5.96 10.62 -26.41
C PRO A 558 4.60 10.81 -27.10
N THR A 559 3.63 11.39 -26.40
CA THR A 559 2.31 11.74 -26.93
C THR A 559 2.20 13.19 -27.39
N GLY A 560 3.05 14.07 -26.86
CA GLY A 560 2.95 15.52 -27.05
C GLY A 560 1.86 16.18 -26.17
N THR A 561 1.18 15.40 -25.32
CA THR A 561 0.16 15.87 -24.35
C THR A 561 0.65 15.58 -22.94
N ALA A 562 0.15 16.31 -21.94
CA ALA A 562 0.33 16.02 -20.53
C ALA A 562 -0.73 14.98 -20.08
N ASN A 563 -0.41 14.20 -19.06
CA ASN A 563 -1.34 13.26 -18.40
C ASN A 563 -2.01 12.27 -19.38
N ALA A 564 -1.23 11.58 -20.19
CA ALA A 564 -1.73 10.55 -21.09
C ALA A 564 -1.90 9.22 -20.33
N SER A 565 -3.15 8.74 -20.19
CA SER A 565 -3.51 7.55 -19.43
C SER A 565 -4.43 6.60 -20.20
N ASN A 566 -4.62 5.38 -19.67
CA ASN A 566 -5.49 4.34 -20.22
C ASN A 566 -5.24 4.06 -21.72
N PRO A 567 -4.03 3.70 -22.14
CA PRO A 567 -3.72 3.50 -23.55
C PRO A 567 -4.39 2.25 -24.10
N PHE A 568 -4.83 2.34 -25.35
CA PHE A 568 -5.37 1.21 -26.11
C PHE A 568 -4.77 1.21 -27.53
N TRP A 569 -4.21 0.07 -27.94
CA TRP A 569 -3.62 -0.07 -29.28
C TRP A 569 -4.71 -0.30 -30.33
N SER A 570 -4.65 0.41 -31.47
CA SER A 570 -5.56 0.18 -32.59
C SER A 570 -5.36 -1.21 -33.21
N ALA A 571 -6.43 -1.79 -33.74
CA ALA A 571 -6.40 -3.11 -34.36
C ALA A 571 -5.50 -3.17 -35.61
N ASP A 572 -5.37 -2.05 -36.34
CA ASP A 572 -4.48 -1.92 -37.52
C ASP A 572 -3.01 -1.72 -37.14
N GLY A 573 -2.70 -1.49 -35.85
CA GLY A 573 -1.34 -1.30 -35.35
C GLY A 573 -0.72 0.07 -35.61
N HIS A 574 -1.47 1.01 -36.18
CA HIS A 574 -0.95 2.33 -36.55
C HIS A 574 -1.15 3.40 -35.48
N TRP A 575 -2.06 3.20 -34.52
CA TRP A 575 -2.44 4.20 -33.55
C TRP A 575 -2.43 3.65 -32.13
N ILE A 576 -2.19 4.54 -31.18
CA ILE A 576 -2.47 4.33 -29.75
C ILE A 576 -3.51 5.36 -29.33
N TYR A 577 -4.68 4.90 -28.88
CA TYR A 577 -5.71 5.72 -28.23
C TYR A 577 -5.35 5.90 -26.77
N PHE A 578 -5.67 7.04 -26.19
CA PHE A 578 -5.48 7.33 -24.78
C PHE A 578 -6.41 8.46 -24.35
N ASN A 579 -6.61 8.64 -23.05
CA ASN A 579 -7.23 9.84 -22.54
C ASN A 579 -6.22 10.74 -21.82
N THR A 580 -6.53 12.03 -21.73
CA THR A 580 -5.83 12.96 -20.85
C THR A 580 -6.63 13.15 -19.57
N ASP A 581 -5.93 13.19 -18.42
CA ASP A 581 -6.56 13.53 -17.14
C ASP A 581 -6.70 15.05 -17.03
N GLY A 582 -7.89 15.53 -16.68
CA GLY A 582 -8.33 16.88 -16.41
C GLY A 582 -8.06 18.00 -17.45
N PRO A 583 -8.91 18.28 -18.45
CA PRO A 583 -10.20 17.64 -18.74
C PRO A 583 -10.02 16.32 -19.49
N GLU A 584 -10.85 15.34 -19.11
CA GLU A 584 -10.85 14.02 -19.74
C GLU A 584 -11.22 14.12 -21.21
N THR A 585 -10.32 13.77 -22.08
CA THR A 585 -10.50 13.89 -23.53
C THR A 585 -9.83 12.71 -24.21
N ILE A 586 -10.49 12.11 -25.20
CA ILE A 586 -9.89 11.00 -25.96
C ILE A 586 -9.01 11.54 -27.09
N TRP A 587 -7.83 11.00 -27.16
CA TRP A 587 -6.80 11.29 -28.16
C TRP A 587 -6.34 10.02 -28.86
N LYS A 588 -5.71 10.18 -30.02
CA LYS A 588 -4.91 9.14 -30.66
C LYS A 588 -3.56 9.70 -31.10
N VAL A 589 -2.53 8.87 -31.08
CA VAL A 589 -1.17 9.21 -31.52
C VAL A 589 -0.64 8.12 -32.45
N PRO A 590 0.06 8.46 -33.57
CA PRO A 590 0.68 7.46 -34.41
C PRO A 590 1.76 6.67 -33.65
N VAL A 591 1.85 5.36 -33.91
CA VAL A 591 2.84 4.47 -33.23
C VAL A 591 4.30 4.87 -33.55
N GLU A 592 4.55 5.52 -34.66
CA GLU A 592 5.88 6.08 -34.99
C GLU A 592 6.23 7.32 -34.17
N GLY A 593 5.32 7.80 -33.32
CA GLY A 593 5.46 8.98 -32.45
C GLY A 593 5.40 10.27 -33.30
N ARG A 594 4.38 11.07 -33.04
CA ARG A 594 4.19 12.40 -33.64
C ARG A 594 3.18 13.16 -32.76
N THR A 595 2.62 14.21 -33.28
CA THR A 595 1.58 14.98 -32.60
C THR A 595 0.29 14.18 -32.45
N ALA A 596 -0.21 14.05 -31.25
CA ALA A 596 -1.51 13.43 -30.99
C ALA A 596 -2.66 14.23 -31.61
N VAL A 597 -3.71 13.53 -32.01
CA VAL A 597 -4.94 14.10 -32.60
C VAL A 597 -6.10 13.86 -31.63
N ARG A 598 -6.81 14.91 -31.30
CA ARG A 598 -7.99 14.85 -30.43
C ARG A 598 -9.17 14.23 -31.17
N LEU A 599 -9.89 13.32 -30.53
CA LEU A 599 -11.06 12.62 -31.09
C LEU A 599 -12.39 13.12 -30.53
N THR A 600 -12.45 13.55 -29.27
CA THR A 600 -13.69 14.00 -28.60
C THR A 600 -13.61 15.45 -28.15
N GLY A 601 -14.72 16.04 -27.71
CA GLY A 601 -14.78 17.35 -27.07
C GLY A 601 -13.98 17.43 -25.77
N GLU A 602 -13.85 18.60 -25.15
CA GLU A 602 -13.22 18.76 -23.83
C GLU A 602 -14.13 18.27 -22.73
N GLY A 603 -13.56 17.54 -21.76
CA GLY A 603 -14.31 16.95 -20.63
C GLY A 603 -15.15 15.74 -21.01
N ASP A 604 -14.88 15.15 -22.16
CA ASP A 604 -15.69 14.10 -22.75
C ASP A 604 -14.89 12.83 -22.98
N GLY A 605 -14.68 12.01 -21.95
CA GLY A 605 -14.36 10.60 -22.12
C GLY A 605 -13.04 10.09 -21.58
N HIS A 606 -13.13 8.87 -21.05
CA HIS A 606 -11.98 8.10 -20.58
C HIS A 606 -12.07 6.62 -20.98
N SER A 607 -10.96 5.87 -20.83
CA SER A 607 -10.83 4.43 -21.11
C SER A 607 -11.22 4.03 -22.53
N PRO A 608 -10.55 4.58 -23.57
CA PRO A 608 -10.90 4.30 -24.95
C PRO A 608 -10.62 2.85 -25.32
N GLN A 609 -11.54 2.25 -26.11
CA GLN A 609 -11.36 0.94 -26.74
C GLN A 609 -11.91 0.98 -28.17
N GLU A 610 -11.15 0.47 -29.13
CA GLU A 610 -11.58 0.42 -30.52
C GLU A 610 -12.60 -0.70 -30.75
N SER A 611 -13.59 -0.45 -31.60
CA SER A 611 -14.53 -1.49 -32.04
C SER A 611 -13.82 -2.58 -32.85
N ALA A 612 -14.34 -3.80 -32.84
CA ALA A 612 -13.73 -4.93 -33.54
C ALA A 612 -13.66 -4.76 -35.07
N ASP A 613 -14.46 -3.87 -35.64
CA ASP A 613 -14.44 -3.51 -37.08
C ASP A 613 -13.52 -2.33 -37.39
N GLY A 614 -12.87 -1.73 -36.37
CA GLY A 614 -11.94 -0.62 -36.52
C GLY A 614 -12.58 0.69 -36.96
N THR A 615 -13.90 0.86 -36.85
CA THR A 615 -14.61 2.05 -37.34
C THR A 615 -14.93 3.08 -36.25
N ARG A 616 -15.04 2.62 -35.00
CA ARG A 616 -15.40 3.45 -33.86
C ARG A 616 -14.46 3.25 -32.67
N VAL A 617 -14.41 4.25 -31.82
CA VAL A 617 -13.80 4.17 -30.49
C VAL A 617 -14.90 4.32 -29.46
N PHE A 618 -15.01 3.34 -28.56
CA PHE A 618 -15.89 3.37 -27.41
C PHE A 618 -15.16 3.99 -26.22
N PHE A 619 -15.89 4.70 -25.36
CA PHE A 619 -15.34 5.37 -24.17
C PHE A 619 -16.44 5.63 -23.17
N TYR A 620 -16.07 5.92 -21.93
CA TYR A 620 -17.00 6.43 -20.93
C TYR A 620 -17.06 7.94 -21.01
N LYS A 621 -18.25 8.51 -20.78
CA LYS A 621 -18.51 9.94 -20.71
C LYS A 621 -19.31 10.27 -19.46
N ASP A 622 -18.85 11.26 -18.67
CA ASP A 622 -19.59 11.73 -17.51
C ASP A 622 -20.74 12.65 -17.96
N GLN A 623 -21.96 12.24 -17.68
CA GLN A 623 -23.19 13.01 -17.93
C GLN A 623 -23.79 13.47 -16.59
N GLY A 624 -23.10 14.43 -15.92
CA GLY A 624 -23.57 15.02 -14.67
C GLY A 624 -23.54 14.07 -13.47
N GLY A 625 -22.44 13.29 -13.33
CA GLY A 625 -22.23 12.37 -12.24
C GLY A 625 -22.65 10.92 -12.54
N HIS A 626 -23.03 10.62 -13.77
CA HIS A 626 -23.23 9.25 -14.25
C HIS A 626 -22.35 8.99 -15.44
N LEU A 627 -21.61 7.88 -15.37
CA LEU A 627 -20.86 7.39 -16.52
C LEU A 627 -21.84 6.79 -17.52
N GLU A 628 -21.71 7.14 -18.78
CA GLU A 628 -22.42 6.53 -19.88
C GLU A 628 -21.44 6.00 -20.92
N ALA A 629 -21.78 4.90 -21.56
CA ALA A 629 -21.00 4.40 -22.68
C ALA A 629 -21.32 5.20 -23.94
N TRP A 630 -20.28 5.74 -24.55
CA TRP A 630 -20.36 6.52 -25.78
C TRP A 630 -19.43 5.94 -26.85
N SER A 631 -19.62 6.32 -28.07
CA SER A 631 -18.71 6.01 -29.16
C SER A 631 -18.54 7.20 -30.10
N ALA A 632 -17.35 7.32 -30.68
CA ALA A 632 -17.01 8.29 -31.71
C ALA A 632 -16.41 7.58 -32.93
N SER A 633 -16.35 8.26 -34.08
CA SER A 633 -15.59 7.75 -35.24
C SER A 633 -14.11 7.69 -34.91
N VAL A 634 -13.37 6.67 -35.40
CA VAL A 634 -11.91 6.59 -35.30
C VAL A 634 -11.20 7.81 -35.96
N ASN A 635 -11.90 8.56 -36.80
CA ASN A 635 -11.40 9.80 -37.40
C ASN A 635 -11.79 11.06 -36.62
N GLY A 636 -12.47 10.91 -35.47
CA GLY A 636 -13.05 11.98 -34.68
C GLY A 636 -14.47 12.39 -35.10
N GLY A 637 -15.20 13.00 -34.20
CA GLY A 637 -16.59 13.39 -34.41
C GLY A 637 -17.59 12.23 -34.42
N ASP A 638 -18.85 12.47 -34.77
CA ASP A 638 -19.96 11.51 -34.73
C ASP A 638 -20.09 10.82 -33.36
N GLU A 639 -20.00 11.63 -32.28
CA GLU A 639 -20.19 11.17 -30.92
C GLU A 639 -21.64 10.79 -30.68
N ARG A 640 -21.88 9.58 -30.13
CA ARG A 640 -23.23 9.11 -29.82
C ARG A 640 -23.22 8.15 -28.65
N PRO A 641 -24.28 8.14 -27.80
CA PRO A 641 -24.41 7.14 -26.74
C PRO A 641 -24.57 5.73 -27.31
N VAL A 642 -24.21 4.74 -26.51
CA VAL A 642 -24.44 3.30 -26.79
C VAL A 642 -25.68 2.87 -26.00
N PRO A 643 -26.85 2.74 -26.65
CA PRO A 643 -28.10 2.44 -25.94
C PRO A 643 -28.06 1.07 -25.24
N GLY A 644 -28.66 0.99 -24.05
CA GLY A 644 -28.80 -0.26 -23.31
C GLY A 644 -27.56 -0.75 -22.58
N MET A 645 -26.48 0.01 -22.60
CA MET A 645 -25.25 -0.30 -21.91
C MET A 645 -25.06 0.62 -20.70
N PRO A 646 -25.22 0.11 -19.46
CA PRO A 646 -24.83 0.88 -18.28
C PRO A 646 -23.31 0.97 -18.20
N ALA A 647 -22.81 2.07 -17.66
CA ALA A 647 -21.38 2.37 -17.71
C ALA A 647 -20.60 1.98 -16.45
N ASP A 648 -21.23 1.38 -15.47
CA ASP A 648 -20.66 1.30 -14.11
C ASP A 648 -19.59 0.23 -13.92
N VAL A 649 -19.47 -0.74 -14.86
CA VAL A 649 -18.54 -1.86 -14.72
C VAL A 649 -18.01 -2.26 -16.09
N GLY A 650 -16.74 -2.46 -16.22
CA GLY A 650 -15.98 -2.75 -17.43
C GLY A 650 -16.67 -3.51 -18.59
N TRP A 651 -16.26 -3.21 -19.79
CA TRP A 651 -16.79 -3.78 -21.04
C TRP A 651 -15.65 -4.10 -22.01
N VAL A 652 -15.93 -4.98 -22.98
CA VAL A 652 -15.01 -5.34 -24.04
C VAL A 652 -15.76 -5.49 -25.36
N PRO A 653 -15.32 -4.80 -26.43
CA PRO A 653 -15.89 -4.98 -27.78
C PRO A 653 -15.66 -6.39 -28.30
N ALA A 654 -16.67 -6.92 -28.98
CA ALA A 654 -16.63 -8.19 -29.70
C ALA A 654 -17.06 -7.97 -31.15
N ARG A 655 -16.86 -8.98 -32.01
CA ARG A 655 -17.11 -8.87 -33.45
C ARG A 655 -18.52 -8.38 -33.81
N ASN A 656 -19.54 -8.84 -33.07
CA ASN A 656 -20.95 -8.56 -33.39
C ASN A 656 -21.67 -7.91 -32.19
N GLY A 657 -20.94 -7.30 -31.25
CA GLY A 657 -21.55 -6.69 -30.08
C GLY A 657 -20.55 -6.30 -29.02
N ILE A 658 -21.03 -6.14 -27.80
CA ILE A 658 -20.23 -5.72 -26.65
C ILE A 658 -20.59 -6.60 -25.46
N TYR A 659 -19.58 -7.22 -24.85
CA TYR A 659 -19.74 -7.82 -23.52
C TYR A 659 -19.55 -6.75 -22.47
N PHE A 660 -20.41 -6.73 -21.47
CA PHE A 660 -20.30 -5.82 -20.35
C PHE A 660 -20.76 -6.45 -19.04
N ILE A 661 -20.20 -6.00 -17.95
CA ILE A 661 -20.58 -6.43 -16.62
C ILE A 661 -21.57 -5.41 -16.07
N ASN A 662 -22.67 -5.90 -15.48
CA ASN A 662 -23.71 -5.08 -14.86
C ASN A 662 -24.08 -5.65 -13.49
N GLY A 663 -24.44 -4.80 -12.57
CA GLY A 663 -24.90 -5.21 -11.23
C GLY A 663 -24.33 -4.34 -10.13
N SER A 664 -24.40 -4.84 -8.93
CA SER A 664 -23.88 -4.22 -7.71
C SER A 664 -22.95 -5.21 -6.99
N PRO A 665 -22.21 -4.79 -5.98
CA PRO A 665 -21.38 -5.68 -5.18
C PRO A 665 -22.09 -6.98 -4.83
N ARG A 666 -21.40 -8.10 -5.06
CA ARG A 666 -21.88 -9.50 -4.89
C ARG A 666 -23.01 -9.96 -5.81
N HIS A 667 -23.56 -9.09 -6.66
CA HIS A 667 -24.68 -9.37 -7.56
C HIS A 667 -24.38 -8.93 -8.99
N TYR A 668 -23.21 -9.27 -9.49
CA TYR A 668 -22.81 -8.95 -10.86
C TYR A 668 -23.26 -10.00 -11.84
N SER A 669 -23.53 -9.57 -13.08
CA SER A 669 -23.83 -10.44 -14.21
C SER A 669 -23.02 -10.02 -15.44
N LEU A 670 -22.60 -11.00 -16.22
CA LEU A 670 -22.10 -10.78 -17.58
C LEU A 670 -23.27 -10.66 -18.53
N ASN A 671 -23.27 -9.62 -19.35
CA ASN A 671 -24.29 -9.36 -20.36
C ASN A 671 -23.62 -9.16 -21.73
N TYR A 672 -24.39 -9.34 -22.78
CA TYR A 672 -23.99 -9.12 -24.16
C TYR A 672 -25.02 -8.23 -24.87
N LEU A 673 -24.56 -7.12 -25.41
CA LEU A 673 -25.32 -6.22 -26.28
C LEU A 673 -25.04 -6.63 -27.73
N ASP A 674 -26.04 -7.16 -28.42
CA ASP A 674 -25.96 -7.47 -29.85
C ASP A 674 -26.02 -6.19 -30.67
N SER A 675 -25.01 -5.93 -31.53
CA SER A 675 -24.90 -4.71 -32.32
C SER A 675 -25.93 -4.62 -33.47
N VAL A 676 -26.48 -5.76 -33.89
CA VAL A 676 -27.43 -5.83 -35.03
C VAL A 676 -28.85 -5.50 -34.58
N ASN A 677 -29.31 -6.15 -33.52
CA ASN A 677 -30.70 -6.04 -33.07
C ASN A 677 -30.85 -5.12 -31.83
N GLN A 678 -29.73 -4.63 -31.24
CA GLN A 678 -29.68 -3.79 -30.06
C GLN A 678 -30.31 -4.43 -28.80
N HIS A 679 -30.40 -5.79 -28.78
CA HIS A 679 -30.89 -6.50 -27.62
C HIS A 679 -29.79 -6.84 -26.65
N VAL A 680 -30.06 -6.66 -25.33
CA VAL A 680 -29.20 -7.08 -24.24
C VAL A 680 -29.60 -8.48 -23.79
N HIS A 681 -28.62 -9.38 -23.78
CA HIS A 681 -28.77 -10.76 -23.30
C HIS A 681 -27.94 -10.96 -22.03
N LYS A 682 -28.57 -11.38 -20.94
CA LYS A 682 -27.84 -11.85 -19.77
C LYS A 682 -27.19 -13.21 -20.09
N ILE A 683 -25.87 -13.29 -19.93
CA ILE A 683 -25.09 -14.51 -20.22
C ILE A 683 -24.99 -15.39 -18.98
N ALA A 684 -24.53 -14.82 -17.86
CA ALA A 684 -24.29 -15.55 -16.62
C ALA A 684 -24.34 -14.64 -15.42
N ASP A 685 -24.67 -15.20 -14.25
CA ASP A 685 -24.34 -14.58 -12.96
C ASP A 685 -22.85 -14.81 -12.68
N LEU A 686 -22.17 -13.77 -12.21
CA LEU A 686 -20.76 -13.83 -11.85
C LEU A 686 -20.62 -14.22 -10.36
N PRO A 687 -19.43 -14.65 -9.91
CA PRO A 687 -19.20 -14.94 -8.51
C PRO A 687 -19.54 -13.76 -7.61
N SER A 688 -19.86 -14.05 -6.35
CA SER A 688 -20.16 -13.02 -5.34
C SER A 688 -18.88 -12.24 -4.99
N LEU A 689 -18.52 -11.25 -5.81
CA LEU A 689 -17.34 -10.41 -5.70
C LEU A 689 -17.73 -8.99 -5.26
N PHE A 690 -16.88 -8.31 -4.52
CA PHE A 690 -17.13 -6.94 -4.06
C PHE A 690 -17.00 -5.92 -5.19
N VAL A 691 -15.98 -6.07 -6.02
CA VAL A 691 -15.71 -5.20 -7.18
C VAL A 691 -15.25 -6.06 -8.33
N ILE A 692 -15.64 -5.72 -9.54
CA ILE A 692 -15.19 -6.40 -10.77
C ILE A 692 -14.69 -5.34 -11.76
N TRP A 693 -13.55 -5.62 -12.43
CA TRP A 693 -12.98 -4.73 -13.45
C TRP A 693 -12.15 -5.49 -14.47
N GLY A 694 -11.64 -4.75 -15.49
CA GLY A 694 -10.67 -5.22 -16.45
C GLY A 694 -11.10 -6.43 -17.29
N PRO A 695 -12.33 -6.44 -17.88
CA PRO A 695 -12.75 -7.55 -18.72
C PRO A 695 -11.87 -7.67 -19.98
N SER A 696 -11.65 -8.90 -20.41
CA SER A 696 -10.93 -9.25 -21.62
C SER A 696 -11.55 -10.46 -22.29
N LEU A 697 -11.57 -10.46 -23.62
CA LEU A 697 -12.13 -11.54 -24.42
C LEU A 697 -11.03 -12.15 -25.29
N SER A 698 -11.00 -13.48 -25.40
CA SER A 698 -10.07 -14.15 -26.32
C SER A 698 -10.42 -13.87 -27.79
N PRO A 699 -9.42 -13.89 -28.70
CA PRO A 699 -9.64 -13.61 -30.13
C PRO A 699 -10.67 -14.53 -30.80
N ASP A 700 -10.79 -15.77 -30.31
CA ASP A 700 -11.80 -16.74 -30.78
C ASP A 700 -13.18 -16.52 -30.16
N GLY A 701 -13.30 -15.62 -29.15
CA GLY A 701 -14.55 -15.30 -28.50
C GLY A 701 -15.06 -16.35 -27.49
N HIS A 702 -14.21 -17.33 -27.12
CA HIS A 702 -14.62 -18.42 -26.24
C HIS A 702 -14.21 -18.26 -24.78
N THR A 703 -13.20 -17.43 -24.47
CA THR A 703 -12.75 -17.21 -23.12
C THR A 703 -12.95 -15.75 -22.69
N PHE A 704 -13.73 -15.54 -21.65
CA PHE A 704 -13.93 -14.23 -21.03
C PHE A 704 -13.19 -14.18 -19.69
N LEU A 705 -12.27 -13.23 -19.52
CA LEU A 705 -11.56 -12.97 -18.28
C LEU A 705 -12.08 -11.68 -17.63
N PHE A 706 -12.10 -11.67 -16.32
CA PHE A 706 -12.40 -10.49 -15.50
C PHE A 706 -11.66 -10.56 -14.17
N SER A 707 -11.41 -9.41 -13.58
CA SER A 707 -10.73 -9.29 -12.29
C SER A 707 -11.73 -8.91 -11.22
N GLY A 708 -11.55 -9.41 -10.01
CA GLY A 708 -12.45 -9.05 -8.93
C GLY A 708 -11.90 -9.31 -7.53
N ILE A 709 -12.37 -8.50 -6.57
CA ILE A 709 -12.09 -8.64 -5.14
C ILE A 709 -13.05 -9.69 -4.58
N GLU A 710 -12.48 -10.80 -4.14
CA GLU A 710 -13.24 -11.89 -3.52
C GLU A 710 -13.63 -11.56 -2.09
N HIS A 711 -12.69 -11.09 -1.32
CA HIS A 711 -12.89 -10.52 0.01
C HIS A 711 -11.79 -9.53 0.35
N SER A 712 -12.15 -8.67 1.28
CA SER A 712 -11.23 -7.74 1.91
C SER A 712 -11.25 -8.03 3.41
N ASP A 713 -10.10 -8.41 3.93
CA ASP A 713 -9.92 -8.61 5.36
C ASP A 713 -9.14 -7.44 5.93
N GLY A 714 -9.68 -6.81 6.98
CA GLY A 714 -9.02 -5.72 7.68
C GLY A 714 -8.94 -6.03 9.18
N ASN A 715 -7.74 -5.94 9.76
CA ASN A 715 -7.53 -6.10 11.19
C ASN A 715 -6.58 -5.04 11.73
N ILE A 716 -6.80 -4.64 12.98
CA ILE A 716 -5.90 -3.73 13.68
C ILE A 716 -4.81 -4.53 14.38
N PHE A 717 -3.58 -4.08 14.22
CA PHE A 717 -2.41 -4.55 14.95
C PHE A 717 -1.95 -3.51 15.95
N LEU A 718 -1.60 -3.96 17.14
CA LEU A 718 -1.03 -3.14 18.20
C LEU A 718 0.48 -3.37 18.27
N VAL A 719 1.23 -2.27 18.25
CA VAL A 719 2.69 -2.25 18.42
C VAL A 719 3.01 -1.62 19.76
N GLU A 720 3.58 -2.37 20.67
CA GLU A 720 4.07 -1.88 21.96
C GLU A 720 5.58 -1.61 21.89
N GLY A 721 6.05 -0.63 22.68
CA GLY A 721 7.44 -0.20 22.66
C GLY A 721 7.79 0.77 21.54
N PHE A 722 6.83 1.28 20.79
CA PHE A 722 7.03 2.25 19.71
C PHE A 722 7.38 3.64 20.28
N ARG A 723 8.52 4.24 19.78
CA ARG A 723 9.00 5.57 20.24
C ARG A 723 9.36 6.47 19.06
#